data_96eda1c0a640760dc4cbcc6dafeb2463
#
_entry.id   96eda1c0a640760dc4cbcc6dafeb2463
#
_cell.length_a   1.000
_cell.length_b   1.000
_cell.length_c   1.000
_cell.angle_alpha   90.00
_cell.angle_beta   90.00
_cell.angle_gamma   90.00
#
_symmetry.space_group_name_H-M   'P 1'
#
loop_
_entity.id
_entity.type
_entity.pdbx_description
1 polymer ?
#
loop_
_entity_poly.entity_id
_entity_poly.type
_entity_poly.pdbx_seq_one_letter_code
_entity_poly.pdbx_strand_id
1 'polypeptide(L)'
;MSEGRKFEKLGYESLEKNNIQEAESNFLEALKEMEKEGDDTGQAYVLGNLGNICFQSKQFEKAEDFYSRSLTFMEKLKDAKGIESSLGNLGSVYFYQGSFDKAEENYQKAMQIMIEANDPLGQGIYSEYLGNIFLKKEEAEKAIEYYQKAKEFMSTAKQDERKIKQLDERVETIKKSPLYLKKNEDGLLADVDSLISTGQKTKAITKLQELEEIYFQWKRMDKVVETIQKTTTLLEEIEDKASAGVCYANLAGIYLQMASEGQAEKVDEAETYFKKALEAIGDSDKRRNSYLLGSLGNIYLNKNQLELAWENFEKSLKTMQELGDVLGEARGYANLGNVRGLQKNWDAAEEQYLRSLELMEKNENRPGIAQQCESLGDVYLKKEDFDKAEDNFMRASDLYEEMKEQTSVQEVQSKLMFIFSQPKYLEKRKQDLREGLKKPEAEKDPKLKLMLLNDLGNVLFMSNDWEEAASVAKETIALHEKLGDKQALGGAYGNLGSILMETEDFKGAEENYSKAIKIKEESSDKSGLKDLYGGYLNILILAGKIEKAEKLVGKSLKINTDANNINGLVADYRNLGNISLQKKDWAGAEKNYLQALELNTKADNKPEMAEDNRNQYNLYLQKEDWKNAEKYALKSFALAEEIKDNRNTLSDSRVLTKIYVEKKERANQDKFYHKSLETSEKIKDPREICADLRGLGKFNMERGYREKASENFQRSFEISSKLNDKKEFAEDHRNLANLAFSNGKRKEAEELYLKALKLTQEVNDPKGAGQDLTYLGNLKFKDAKYDEAENYFSQASVCFKETNSWSSLIQFNMTVARMQILVGRFDEFDRYLKDAREIARDLGDPKPIMEAIRAMEKLKDEIDKK
;
A
#
# COMPACT_ATOMS: atom_id res chain seq x y z
N MET A 1 -30.21 69.97 -0.51
CA MET A 1 -29.05 69.09 -0.19
C MET A 1 -27.82 69.98 -0.33
N SER A 2 -27.03 70.16 0.70
CA SER A 2 -25.80 70.95 0.62
C SER A 2 -24.83 70.35 -0.42
N GLU A 3 -23.88 71.18 -0.89
CA GLU A 3 -22.87 70.68 -1.83
C GLU A 3 -22.04 69.51 -1.20
N GLY A 4 -21.66 69.61 0.08
CA GLY A 4 -20.95 68.55 0.81
C GLY A 4 -21.75 67.25 0.80
N ARG A 5 -23.06 67.31 1.05
CA ARG A 5 -23.93 66.11 1.04
C ARG A 5 -24.15 65.50 -0.34
N LYS A 6 -24.03 66.30 -1.41
CA LYS A 6 -24.07 65.76 -2.79
C LYS A 6 -22.82 64.94 -3.10
N PHE A 7 -21.64 65.45 -2.77
CA PHE A 7 -20.38 64.73 -2.95
C PHE A 7 -20.29 63.48 -2.08
N GLU A 8 -20.79 63.53 -0.84
CA GLU A 8 -20.88 62.34 0.04
C GLU A 8 -21.73 61.26 -0.64
N LYS A 9 -22.89 61.62 -1.21
CA LYS A 9 -23.71 60.62 -1.92
C LYS A 9 -23.00 60.04 -3.15
N LEU A 10 -22.29 60.86 -3.92
CA LEU A 10 -21.48 60.37 -5.06
C LEU A 10 -20.37 59.46 -4.59
N GLY A 11 -19.77 59.71 -3.43
CA GLY A 11 -18.79 58.82 -2.81
C GLY A 11 -19.37 57.42 -2.51
N TYR A 12 -20.57 57.36 -1.92
CA TYR A 12 -21.25 56.06 -1.70
C TYR A 12 -21.61 55.35 -3.02
N GLU A 13 -22.15 56.08 -4.02
CA GLU A 13 -22.49 55.51 -5.34
C GLU A 13 -21.23 54.92 -6.04
N SER A 14 -20.06 55.55 -5.84
CA SER A 14 -18.77 55.05 -6.37
C SER A 14 -18.28 53.83 -5.61
N LEU A 15 -18.52 53.75 -4.30
CA LEU A 15 -18.25 52.54 -3.54
C LEU A 15 -19.10 51.35 -3.95
N GLU A 16 -20.40 51.56 -4.21
CA GLU A 16 -21.31 50.52 -4.72
C GLU A 16 -20.86 49.97 -6.07
N LYS A 17 -20.26 50.84 -6.91
CA LYS A 17 -19.65 50.43 -8.22
C LYS A 17 -18.23 49.88 -8.08
N ASN A 18 -17.74 49.71 -6.90
CA ASN A 18 -16.38 49.25 -6.57
C ASN A 18 -15.25 50.12 -7.15
N ASN A 19 -15.56 51.43 -7.37
CA ASN A 19 -14.61 52.44 -7.85
C ASN A 19 -14.00 53.23 -6.68
N ILE A 20 -12.99 52.61 -6.03
CA ILE A 20 -12.41 53.13 -4.79
C ILE A 20 -11.74 54.50 -4.95
N GLN A 21 -11.07 54.74 -6.09
CA GLN A 21 -10.38 56.01 -6.38
C GLN A 21 -11.35 57.15 -6.53
N GLU A 22 -12.44 56.96 -7.25
CA GLU A 22 -13.49 57.93 -7.42
C GLU A 22 -14.25 58.20 -6.10
N ALA A 23 -14.47 57.14 -5.31
CA ALA A 23 -15.06 57.26 -4.00
C ALA A 23 -14.20 58.15 -3.08
N GLU A 24 -12.89 57.88 -3.04
CA GLU A 24 -11.94 58.70 -2.23
C GLU A 24 -11.97 60.15 -2.67
N SER A 25 -11.92 60.43 -3.97
CA SER A 25 -11.99 61.81 -4.51
C SER A 25 -13.28 62.52 -4.09
N ASN A 26 -14.42 61.84 -4.23
CA ASN A 26 -15.73 62.40 -3.90
C ASN A 26 -15.85 62.66 -2.39
N PHE A 27 -15.36 61.77 -1.54
CA PHE A 27 -15.36 61.98 -0.07
C PHE A 27 -14.41 63.12 0.37
N LEU A 28 -13.28 63.30 -0.31
CA LEU A 28 -12.39 64.44 -0.04
C LEU A 28 -13.02 65.76 -0.42
N GLU A 29 -13.72 65.85 -1.55
CA GLU A 29 -14.48 67.09 -1.88
C GLU A 29 -15.67 67.27 -0.93
N ALA A 30 -16.38 66.21 -0.53
CA ALA A 30 -17.42 66.28 0.47
C ALA A 30 -16.91 66.87 1.80
N LEU A 31 -15.75 66.37 2.28
CA LEU A 31 -15.11 66.86 3.50
C LEU A 31 -14.84 68.36 3.41
N LYS A 32 -14.21 68.80 2.31
CA LYS A 32 -13.83 70.18 2.11
C LYS A 32 -15.05 71.11 2.09
N GLU A 33 -16.16 70.73 1.47
CA GLU A 33 -17.36 71.51 1.47
C GLU A 33 -18.07 71.51 2.83
N MET A 34 -18.11 70.37 3.51
CA MET A 34 -18.68 70.28 4.89
C MET A 34 -17.87 71.06 5.91
N GLU A 35 -16.54 71.19 5.76
CA GLU A 35 -15.70 72.07 6.60
C GLU A 35 -16.13 73.51 6.42
N LYS A 36 -16.43 73.99 5.20
CA LYS A 36 -16.95 75.37 4.95
C LYS A 36 -18.36 75.59 5.48
N GLU A 37 -19.17 74.52 5.43
CA GLU A 37 -20.58 74.58 5.90
C GLU A 37 -20.68 74.44 7.42
N GLY A 38 -19.63 74.01 8.11
CA GLY A 38 -19.64 73.73 9.53
C GLY A 38 -20.48 72.50 9.90
N ASP A 39 -20.63 71.53 8.98
CA ASP A 39 -21.35 70.28 9.22
C ASP A 39 -20.49 69.28 9.93
N ASP A 40 -20.36 69.41 11.25
CA ASP A 40 -19.59 68.52 12.08
C ASP A 40 -20.01 67.05 11.94
N THR A 41 -21.30 66.79 11.81
CA THR A 41 -21.84 65.45 11.62
C THR A 41 -21.43 64.88 10.28
N GLY A 42 -21.53 65.63 9.21
CA GLY A 42 -21.07 65.20 7.88
C GLY A 42 -19.57 64.91 7.86
N GLN A 43 -18.78 65.80 8.43
CA GLN A 43 -17.33 65.63 8.52
C GLN A 43 -16.96 64.29 9.25
N ALA A 44 -17.62 64.02 10.39
CA ALA A 44 -17.36 62.83 11.19
C ALA A 44 -17.56 61.54 10.37
N TYR A 45 -18.67 61.39 9.64
CA TYR A 45 -18.94 60.21 8.84
C TYR A 45 -18.06 60.11 7.57
N VAL A 46 -17.83 61.26 6.90
CA VAL A 46 -16.97 61.26 5.71
C VAL A 46 -15.51 60.90 6.08
N LEU A 47 -15.02 61.41 7.20
CA LEU A 47 -13.70 61.03 7.73
C LEU A 47 -13.62 59.52 8.06
N GLY A 48 -14.66 58.95 8.63
CA GLY A 48 -14.74 57.51 8.89
C GLY A 48 -14.65 56.69 7.58
N ASN A 49 -15.36 57.14 6.53
CA ASN A 49 -15.34 56.48 5.21
C ASN A 49 -13.98 56.60 4.52
N LEU A 50 -13.34 57.76 4.57
CA LEU A 50 -11.95 57.95 4.09
C LEU A 50 -10.97 57.05 4.83
N GLY A 51 -11.12 56.94 6.15
CA GLY A 51 -10.37 56.00 6.97
C GLY A 51 -10.53 54.54 6.50
N ASN A 52 -11.79 54.14 6.20
CA ASN A 52 -12.08 52.80 5.71
C ASN A 52 -11.40 52.52 4.36
N ILE A 53 -11.44 53.48 3.42
CA ILE A 53 -10.80 53.38 2.10
C ILE A 53 -9.28 53.25 2.26
N CYS A 54 -8.67 54.09 3.10
CA CYS A 54 -7.23 54.05 3.34
C CYS A 54 -6.81 52.77 4.06
N PHE A 55 -7.61 52.24 4.98
CA PHE A 55 -7.36 50.97 5.66
C PHE A 55 -7.39 49.79 4.67
N GLN A 56 -8.41 49.71 3.82
CA GLN A 56 -8.50 48.69 2.79
C GLN A 56 -7.33 48.76 1.79
N SER A 57 -6.86 49.97 1.47
CA SER A 57 -5.70 50.23 0.65
C SER A 57 -4.35 50.07 1.37
N LYS A 58 -4.38 49.61 2.63
CA LYS A 58 -3.21 49.44 3.49
C LYS A 58 -2.39 50.71 3.73
N GLN A 59 -3.01 51.88 3.60
CA GLN A 59 -2.41 53.16 3.92
C GLN A 59 -2.70 53.52 5.42
N PHE A 60 -2.07 52.77 6.30
CA PHE A 60 -2.41 52.76 7.73
C PHE A 60 -2.19 54.12 8.43
N GLU A 61 -1.17 54.88 8.06
CA GLU A 61 -0.89 56.22 8.61
C GLU A 61 -2.02 57.22 8.27
N LYS A 62 -2.53 57.16 7.00
CA LYS A 62 -3.65 58.01 6.63
C LYS A 62 -4.97 57.56 7.25
N ALA A 63 -5.16 56.24 7.38
CA ALA A 63 -6.34 55.71 8.05
C ALA A 63 -6.38 56.13 9.53
N GLU A 64 -5.23 56.11 10.20
CA GLU A 64 -5.10 56.59 11.59
C GLU A 64 -5.49 58.07 11.72
N ASP A 65 -4.99 58.96 10.82
CA ASP A 65 -5.35 60.37 10.79
C ASP A 65 -6.85 60.56 10.63
N PHE A 66 -7.42 59.95 9.62
CA PHE A 66 -8.84 60.10 9.34
C PHE A 66 -9.74 59.55 10.43
N TYR A 67 -9.44 58.40 11.00
CA TYR A 67 -10.20 57.85 12.11
C TYR A 67 -10.04 58.67 13.39
N SER A 68 -8.86 59.21 13.69
CA SER A 68 -8.62 60.07 14.86
C SER A 68 -9.40 61.39 14.77
N ARG A 69 -9.43 61.98 13.57
CA ARG A 69 -10.25 63.18 13.30
C ARG A 69 -11.75 62.85 13.40
N SER A 70 -12.19 61.71 12.84
CA SER A 70 -13.58 61.23 12.96
C SER A 70 -13.96 61.06 14.44
N LEU A 71 -13.07 60.42 15.23
CA LEU A 71 -13.29 60.25 16.69
C LEU A 71 -13.50 61.59 17.42
N THR A 72 -12.67 62.60 17.12
CA THR A 72 -12.78 63.93 17.71
C THR A 72 -14.14 64.58 17.46
N PHE A 73 -14.67 64.46 16.24
CA PHE A 73 -16.00 64.96 15.91
C PHE A 73 -17.09 64.10 16.58
N MET A 74 -16.97 62.78 16.61
CA MET A 74 -17.96 61.90 17.26
C MET A 74 -18.03 62.17 18.79
N GLU A 75 -16.89 62.43 19.45
CA GLU A 75 -16.84 62.82 20.85
C GLU A 75 -17.51 64.18 21.08
N LYS A 76 -17.28 65.16 20.19
CA LYS A 76 -17.96 66.49 20.23
C LYS A 76 -19.47 66.34 20.09
N LEU A 77 -19.91 65.42 19.21
CA LEU A 77 -21.35 65.14 18.96
C LEU A 77 -21.96 64.26 20.05
N LYS A 78 -21.18 63.68 20.92
CA LYS A 78 -21.56 62.67 21.93
C LYS A 78 -22.26 61.45 21.30
N ASP A 79 -21.83 61.07 20.09
CA ASP A 79 -22.35 59.90 19.40
C ASP A 79 -21.60 58.67 19.87
N ALA A 80 -22.18 57.97 20.83
CA ALA A 80 -21.55 56.79 21.43
C ALA A 80 -21.22 55.67 20.38
N LYS A 81 -22.11 55.51 19.39
CA LYS A 81 -21.91 54.52 18.34
C LYS A 81 -20.79 54.92 17.36
N GLY A 82 -20.72 56.21 17.02
CA GLY A 82 -19.65 56.79 16.20
C GLY A 82 -18.29 56.73 16.92
N ILE A 83 -18.28 56.97 18.22
CA ILE A 83 -17.08 56.86 19.08
C ILE A 83 -16.59 55.39 19.07
N GLU A 84 -17.49 54.44 19.37
CA GLU A 84 -17.18 52.99 19.36
C GLU A 84 -16.58 52.56 18.04
N SER A 85 -17.24 52.91 16.93
CA SER A 85 -16.78 52.50 15.57
C SER A 85 -15.40 53.09 15.24
N SER A 86 -15.16 54.37 15.61
CA SER A 86 -13.88 55.04 15.40
C SER A 86 -12.77 54.42 16.22
N LEU A 87 -13.04 54.10 17.52
CA LEU A 87 -12.11 53.39 18.37
C LEU A 87 -11.80 51.95 17.88
N GLY A 88 -12.82 51.20 17.44
CA GLY A 88 -12.67 49.88 16.86
C GLY A 88 -11.79 49.90 15.62
N ASN A 89 -12.01 50.88 14.72
CA ASN A 89 -11.22 51.08 13.54
C ASN A 89 -9.77 51.47 13.83
N LEU A 90 -9.54 52.37 14.77
CA LEU A 90 -8.21 52.74 15.27
C LEU A 90 -7.50 51.51 15.89
N GLY A 91 -8.21 50.74 16.69
CA GLY A 91 -7.69 49.48 17.23
C GLY A 91 -7.23 48.54 16.10
N SER A 92 -8.01 48.46 15.02
CA SER A 92 -7.63 47.61 13.85
C SER A 92 -6.40 48.17 13.12
N VAL A 93 -6.32 49.50 12.94
CA VAL A 93 -5.12 50.13 12.35
C VAL A 93 -3.89 49.83 13.18
N TYR A 94 -3.93 50.05 14.48
CA TYR A 94 -2.80 49.74 15.38
C TYR A 94 -2.42 48.27 15.42
N PHE A 95 -3.42 47.38 15.33
CA PHE A 95 -3.15 45.93 15.25
C PHE A 95 -2.34 45.57 13.99
N TYR A 96 -2.71 46.10 12.82
CA TYR A 96 -1.99 45.82 11.57
C TYR A 96 -0.65 46.55 11.46
N GLN A 97 -0.47 47.67 12.20
CA GLN A 97 0.82 48.34 12.37
C GLN A 97 1.75 47.65 13.38
N GLY A 98 1.26 46.60 14.08
CA GLY A 98 2.02 45.91 15.16
C GLY A 98 2.09 46.67 16.48
N SER A 99 1.36 47.76 16.62
CA SER A 99 1.28 48.57 17.86
C SER A 99 0.23 48.00 18.83
N PHE A 100 0.50 46.79 19.34
CA PHE A 100 -0.51 45.98 20.05
C PHE A 100 -1.01 46.65 21.36
N ASP A 101 -0.20 47.46 22.07
CA ASP A 101 -0.64 48.17 23.27
C ASP A 101 -1.68 49.24 22.93
N LYS A 102 -1.47 50.02 21.88
CA LYS A 102 -2.45 51.00 21.40
C LYS A 102 -3.72 50.32 20.87
N ALA A 103 -3.57 49.18 20.19
CA ALA A 103 -4.71 48.42 19.72
C ALA A 103 -5.55 47.90 20.90
N GLU A 104 -4.92 47.37 21.94
CA GLU A 104 -5.56 46.90 23.16
C GLU A 104 -6.34 48.02 23.82
N GLU A 105 -5.72 49.19 24.04
CA GLU A 105 -6.36 50.35 24.67
C GLU A 105 -7.61 50.78 23.89
N ASN A 106 -7.54 50.86 22.57
CA ASN A 106 -8.67 51.30 21.74
C ASN A 106 -9.81 50.28 21.77
N TYR A 107 -9.51 48.98 21.66
CA TYR A 107 -10.53 47.95 21.74
C TYR A 107 -11.16 47.84 23.14
N GLN A 108 -10.39 48.08 24.20
CA GLN A 108 -10.93 48.11 25.58
C GLN A 108 -11.90 49.27 25.76
N LYS A 109 -11.57 50.46 25.22
CA LYS A 109 -12.49 51.65 25.24
C LYS A 109 -13.75 51.36 24.41
N ALA A 110 -13.62 50.75 23.21
CA ALA A 110 -14.78 50.40 22.40
C ALA A 110 -15.64 49.34 23.10
N MET A 111 -15.02 48.35 23.74
CA MET A 111 -15.69 47.30 24.50
C MET A 111 -16.48 47.91 25.70
N GLN A 112 -15.91 48.91 26.40
CA GLN A 112 -16.60 49.60 27.51
C GLN A 112 -17.91 50.24 27.05
N ILE A 113 -17.93 50.85 25.84
CA ILE A 113 -19.15 51.44 25.29
C ILE A 113 -20.18 50.32 24.99
N MET A 114 -19.75 49.14 24.52
CA MET A 114 -20.65 48.01 24.29
C MET A 114 -21.22 47.42 25.57
N ILE A 115 -20.43 47.44 26.67
CA ILE A 115 -20.90 47.05 28.01
C ILE A 115 -22.00 48.01 28.48
N GLU A 116 -21.77 49.33 28.37
CA GLU A 116 -22.73 50.37 28.77
C GLU A 116 -24.00 50.34 27.90
N ALA A 117 -23.86 49.93 26.59
CA ALA A 117 -25.00 49.77 25.69
C ALA A 117 -25.76 48.44 25.90
N ASN A 118 -25.26 47.53 26.73
CA ASN A 118 -25.79 46.16 26.91
C ASN A 118 -25.84 45.36 25.61
N ASP A 119 -24.81 45.53 24.73
CA ASP A 119 -24.70 44.85 23.47
C ASP A 119 -23.77 43.61 23.56
N PRO A 120 -24.31 42.40 23.74
CA PRO A 120 -23.49 41.21 23.86
C PRO A 120 -22.74 40.87 22.56
N LEU A 121 -23.28 41.28 21.40
CA LEU A 121 -22.59 41.02 20.12
C LEU A 121 -21.31 41.84 20.01
N GLY A 122 -21.42 43.15 20.31
CA GLY A 122 -20.26 44.05 20.32
C GLY A 122 -19.22 43.63 21.33
N GLN A 123 -19.64 43.19 22.55
CA GLN A 123 -18.74 42.65 23.58
C GLN A 123 -18.03 41.39 23.08
N GLY A 124 -18.72 40.50 22.35
CA GLY A 124 -18.13 39.32 21.77
C GLY A 124 -17.08 39.61 20.67
N ILE A 125 -17.36 40.60 19.81
CA ILE A 125 -16.44 41.05 18.75
C ILE A 125 -15.16 41.62 19.33
N TYR A 126 -15.25 42.52 20.28
CA TYR A 126 -14.06 43.11 20.90
C TYR A 126 -13.31 42.15 21.79
N SER A 127 -13.99 41.19 22.42
CA SER A 127 -13.30 40.09 23.10
C SER A 127 -12.49 39.24 22.12
N GLU A 128 -13.03 38.94 20.95
CA GLU A 128 -12.26 38.22 19.90
C GLU A 128 -11.04 39.02 19.44
N TYR A 129 -11.18 40.33 19.22
CA TYR A 129 -10.06 41.20 18.83
C TYR A 129 -8.98 41.27 19.90
N LEU A 130 -9.37 41.41 21.19
CA LEU A 130 -8.44 41.35 22.30
C LEU A 130 -7.74 40.00 22.41
N GLY A 131 -8.46 38.89 22.18
CA GLY A 131 -7.86 37.58 22.10
C GLY A 131 -6.80 37.48 21.01
N ASN A 132 -7.05 38.07 19.82
CA ASN A 132 -6.07 38.14 18.74
C ASN A 132 -4.81 38.95 19.13
N ILE A 133 -4.98 40.06 19.91
CA ILE A 133 -3.85 40.86 20.40
C ILE A 133 -3.00 40.04 21.37
N PHE A 134 -3.62 39.39 22.35
CA PHE A 134 -2.88 38.60 23.34
C PHE A 134 -2.18 37.39 22.68
N LEU A 135 -2.78 36.83 21.66
CA LEU A 135 -2.10 35.79 20.87
C LEU A 135 -0.84 36.33 20.17
N LYS A 136 -0.90 37.57 19.65
CA LYS A 136 0.27 38.23 19.01
C LYS A 136 1.32 38.68 20.02
N LYS A 137 0.92 38.95 21.25
CA LYS A 137 1.81 39.25 22.40
C LYS A 137 2.39 37.96 23.01
N GLU A 138 2.06 36.78 22.50
CA GLU A 138 2.45 35.49 23.07
C GLU A 138 1.91 35.21 24.49
N GLU A 139 0.83 35.90 24.88
CA GLU A 139 0.14 35.75 26.15
C GLU A 139 -1.04 34.76 25.99
N ALA A 140 -0.71 33.47 25.84
CA ALA A 140 -1.65 32.42 25.45
C ALA A 140 -2.84 32.28 26.43
N GLU A 141 -2.62 32.36 27.75
CA GLU A 141 -3.67 32.25 28.75
C GLU A 141 -4.72 33.36 28.62
N LYS A 142 -4.24 34.59 28.46
CA LYS A 142 -5.15 35.72 28.23
C LYS A 142 -5.86 35.61 26.91
N ALA A 143 -5.16 35.14 25.87
CA ALA A 143 -5.80 34.93 24.59
C ALA A 143 -6.95 33.91 24.71
N ILE A 144 -6.74 32.77 25.39
CA ILE A 144 -7.77 31.78 25.71
C ILE A 144 -8.92 32.38 26.48
N GLU A 145 -8.64 33.13 27.54
CA GLU A 145 -9.66 33.80 28.36
C GLU A 145 -10.56 34.70 27.52
N TYR A 146 -9.96 35.53 26.66
CA TYR A 146 -10.71 36.47 25.83
C TYR A 146 -11.50 35.76 24.70
N TYR A 147 -11.00 34.68 24.11
CA TYR A 147 -11.78 33.88 23.17
C TYR A 147 -12.94 33.15 23.86
N GLN A 148 -12.78 32.70 25.11
CA GLN A 148 -13.87 32.11 25.89
C GLN A 148 -14.93 33.14 26.21
N LYS A 149 -14.56 34.37 26.62
CA LYS A 149 -15.49 35.48 26.77
C LYS A 149 -16.22 35.82 25.46
N ALA A 150 -15.48 35.87 24.35
CA ALA A 150 -16.08 36.09 23.03
C ALA A 150 -17.14 35.02 22.71
N LYS A 151 -16.85 33.76 22.97
CA LYS A 151 -17.79 32.65 22.80
C LYS A 151 -19.05 32.82 23.66
N GLU A 152 -18.90 33.16 24.92
CA GLU A 152 -20.01 33.37 25.88
C GLU A 152 -20.94 34.50 25.39
N PHE A 153 -20.36 35.65 25.05
CA PHE A 153 -21.12 36.81 24.56
C PHE A 153 -21.80 36.52 23.21
N MET A 154 -21.11 35.86 22.26
CA MET A 154 -21.69 35.52 20.97
C MET A 154 -22.81 34.46 21.08
N SER A 155 -22.70 33.54 22.04
CA SER A 155 -23.76 32.56 22.35
C SER A 155 -24.98 33.28 22.92
N THR A 156 -24.78 34.26 23.81
CA THR A 156 -25.86 35.10 24.37
C THR A 156 -26.54 35.93 23.27
N ALA A 157 -25.78 36.43 22.31
CA ALA A 157 -26.29 37.16 21.16
C ALA A 157 -26.93 36.24 20.06
N LYS A 158 -27.02 34.94 20.30
CA LYS A 158 -27.55 33.94 19.35
C LYS A 158 -26.89 33.99 17.96
N GLN A 159 -25.56 34.15 17.92
CA GLN A 159 -24.79 34.12 16.68
C GLN A 159 -24.68 32.71 16.07
N ASP A 160 -24.30 32.66 14.79
CA ASP A 160 -24.12 31.40 14.02
C ASP A 160 -23.19 30.42 14.76
N GLU A 161 -23.64 29.20 14.95
CA GLU A 161 -22.88 28.10 15.57
C GLU A 161 -21.50 27.90 14.94
N ARG A 162 -21.33 28.23 13.64
CA ARG A 162 -20.03 28.14 12.95
C ARG A 162 -19.00 29.10 13.55
N LYS A 163 -19.44 30.34 13.91
CA LYS A 163 -18.55 31.34 14.52
C LYS A 163 -18.12 30.89 15.92
N ILE A 164 -19.03 30.33 16.68
CA ILE A 164 -18.78 29.78 18.02
C ILE A 164 -17.80 28.60 17.91
N LYS A 165 -18.00 27.72 16.97
CA LYS A 165 -17.09 26.58 16.70
C LYS A 165 -15.69 27.05 16.31
N GLN A 166 -15.55 28.09 15.48
CA GLN A 166 -14.25 28.67 15.13
C GLN A 166 -13.48 29.18 16.33
N LEU A 167 -14.15 29.77 17.31
CA LEU A 167 -13.52 30.22 18.56
C LEU A 167 -13.02 29.03 19.40
N ASP A 168 -13.81 27.93 19.47
CA ASP A 168 -13.38 26.70 20.13
C ASP A 168 -12.15 26.09 19.45
N GLU A 169 -12.15 26.02 18.10
CA GLU A 169 -11.01 25.53 17.33
C GLU A 169 -9.74 26.38 17.56
N ARG A 170 -9.88 27.69 17.67
CA ARG A 170 -8.75 28.58 18.01
C ARG A 170 -8.22 28.31 19.42
N VAL A 171 -9.08 28.18 20.41
CA VAL A 171 -8.71 27.86 21.79
C VAL A 171 -7.96 26.54 21.84
N GLU A 172 -8.49 25.51 21.19
CA GLU A 172 -7.83 24.20 21.11
C GLU A 172 -6.48 24.25 20.37
N THR A 173 -6.37 25.07 19.31
CA THR A 173 -5.11 25.28 18.60
C THR A 173 -4.05 25.93 19.51
N ILE A 174 -4.45 26.91 20.32
CA ILE A 174 -3.53 27.58 21.28
C ILE A 174 -3.09 26.58 22.35
N LYS A 175 -4.03 25.84 22.93
CA LYS A 175 -3.71 24.81 23.95
C LYS A 175 -2.75 23.74 23.44
N LYS A 176 -2.79 23.44 22.14
CA LYS A 176 -1.86 22.51 21.47
C LYS A 176 -0.56 23.15 21.01
N SER A 177 -0.39 24.47 21.20
CA SER A 177 0.85 25.13 20.77
C SER A 177 2.03 24.78 21.68
N PRO A 178 3.25 24.57 21.11
CA PRO A 178 4.43 24.20 21.90
C PRO A 178 4.76 25.20 23.04
N LEU A 179 4.49 26.48 22.81
CA LEU A 179 4.77 27.53 23.78
C LEU A 179 3.86 27.45 25.03
N TYR A 180 2.54 27.30 24.78
CA TYR A 180 1.55 27.17 25.87
C TYR A 180 1.81 25.93 26.72
N LEU A 181 2.09 24.85 26.03
CA LEU A 181 2.30 23.54 26.63
C LEU A 181 3.59 23.53 27.47
N LYS A 182 4.69 24.10 26.95
CA LYS A 182 5.95 24.16 27.69
C LYS A 182 5.83 25.01 28.97
N LYS A 183 5.13 26.13 28.91
CA LYS A 183 4.90 26.97 30.10
C LYS A 183 4.06 26.26 31.16
N ASN A 184 3.05 25.49 30.75
CA ASN A 184 2.28 24.65 31.67
C ASN A 184 3.12 23.52 32.26
N GLU A 185 3.99 22.87 31.46
CA GLU A 185 4.93 21.86 31.93
C GLU A 185 5.80 22.39 33.04
N ASP A 186 6.50 23.52 32.82
CA ASP A 186 7.41 24.13 33.81
C ASP A 186 6.68 24.50 35.11
N GLY A 187 5.44 25.06 35.00
CA GLY A 187 4.62 25.39 36.14
C GLY A 187 4.18 24.17 36.95
N LEU A 188 3.69 23.11 36.26
CA LEU A 188 3.28 21.89 36.93
C LEU A 188 4.43 21.14 37.58
N LEU A 189 5.62 21.13 36.96
CA LEU A 189 6.83 20.52 37.54
C LEU A 189 7.24 21.25 38.83
N ALA A 190 7.23 22.59 38.84
CA ALA A 190 7.52 23.38 40.06
C ALA A 190 6.51 23.12 41.17
N ASP A 191 5.22 23.02 40.83
CA ASP A 191 4.15 22.68 41.78
C ASP A 191 4.35 21.30 42.37
N VAL A 192 4.65 20.29 41.52
CA VAL A 192 4.93 18.90 41.96
C VAL A 192 6.08 18.87 42.95
N ASP A 193 7.21 19.51 42.64
CA ASP A 193 8.39 19.53 43.53
C ASP A 193 8.09 20.21 44.86
N SER A 194 7.35 21.34 44.84
CA SER A 194 6.90 22.05 46.03
C SER A 194 5.96 21.20 46.90
N LEU A 195 5.00 20.50 46.29
CA LEU A 195 4.04 19.64 46.98
C LEU A 195 4.70 18.41 47.60
N ILE A 196 5.68 17.80 46.90
CA ILE A 196 6.46 16.69 47.44
C ILE A 196 7.29 17.16 48.66
N SER A 197 7.99 18.29 48.53
CA SER A 197 8.82 18.83 49.61
C SER A 197 8.03 19.19 50.89
N THR A 198 6.75 19.57 50.70
CA THR A 198 5.83 19.89 51.78
C THR A 198 4.99 18.71 52.29
N GLY A 199 5.25 17.49 51.79
CA GLY A 199 4.58 16.27 52.22
C GLY A 199 3.14 16.12 51.68
N GLN A 200 2.70 16.98 50.80
CA GLN A 200 1.34 16.96 50.21
C GLN A 200 1.25 15.99 49.02
N LYS A 201 1.63 14.72 49.24
CA LYS A 201 1.78 13.71 48.19
C LYS A 201 0.55 13.47 47.31
N THR A 202 -0.65 13.47 47.90
CA THR A 202 -1.91 13.29 47.15
C THR A 202 -2.13 14.43 46.15
N LYS A 203 -1.82 15.66 46.50
CA LYS A 203 -1.93 16.79 45.56
C LYS A 203 -0.83 16.72 44.48
N ALA A 204 0.37 16.28 44.83
CA ALA A 204 1.45 16.05 43.86
C ALA A 204 1.05 15.01 42.82
N ILE A 205 0.40 13.91 43.22
CA ILE A 205 -0.15 12.88 42.33
C ILE A 205 -1.13 13.50 41.32
N THR A 206 -2.06 14.34 41.76
CA THR A 206 -3.01 15.04 40.87
C THR A 206 -2.27 15.88 39.82
N LYS A 207 -1.22 16.61 40.26
CA LYS A 207 -0.43 17.42 39.32
C LYS A 207 0.41 16.58 38.33
N LEU A 208 0.91 15.42 38.75
CA LEU A 208 1.55 14.46 37.87
C LEU A 208 0.58 13.89 36.84
N GLN A 209 -0.67 13.62 37.21
CA GLN A 209 -1.70 13.19 36.24
C GLN A 209 -2.04 14.27 35.21
N GLU A 210 -2.05 15.56 35.61
CA GLU A 210 -2.17 16.68 34.66
C GLU A 210 -0.98 16.71 33.68
N LEU A 211 0.24 16.47 34.15
CA LEU A 211 1.45 16.34 33.32
C LEU A 211 1.41 15.14 32.39
N GLU A 212 0.95 13.98 32.87
CA GLU A 212 0.78 12.78 32.08
C GLU A 212 -0.10 13.04 30.83
N GLU A 213 -1.24 13.73 31.04
CA GLU A 213 -2.15 14.07 29.95
C GLU A 213 -1.48 15.01 28.92
N ILE A 214 -0.71 16.00 29.37
CA ILE A 214 0.06 16.90 28.50
C ILE A 214 1.08 16.11 27.68
N TYR A 215 1.86 15.23 28.29
CA TYR A 215 2.87 14.43 27.61
C TYR A 215 2.25 13.43 26.62
N PHE A 216 1.08 12.87 26.95
CA PHE A 216 0.34 12.00 26.05
C PHE A 216 -0.12 12.76 24.79
N GLN A 217 -0.66 13.97 24.95
CA GLN A 217 -1.03 14.83 23.81
C GLN A 217 0.17 15.19 22.93
N TRP A 218 1.35 15.32 23.53
CA TRP A 218 2.61 15.57 22.79
C TRP A 218 3.23 14.35 22.16
N LYS A 219 2.66 13.18 22.37
CA LYS A 219 3.24 11.89 21.96
C LYS A 219 4.65 11.67 22.54
N ARG A 220 4.93 12.26 23.69
CA ARG A 220 6.19 12.10 24.43
C ARG A 220 6.10 10.92 25.37
N MET A 221 6.09 9.69 24.82
CA MET A 221 5.90 8.48 25.61
C MET A 221 7.00 8.25 26.64
N ASP A 222 8.22 8.73 26.36
CA ASP A 222 9.33 8.76 27.33
C ASP A 222 8.94 9.49 28.62
N LYS A 223 8.34 10.66 28.50
CA LYS A 223 7.89 11.48 29.62
C LYS A 223 6.63 10.95 30.29
N VAL A 224 5.72 10.36 29.52
CA VAL A 224 4.54 9.67 30.08
C VAL A 224 4.98 8.58 31.03
N VAL A 225 5.91 7.72 30.59
CA VAL A 225 6.46 6.63 31.42
C VAL A 225 7.12 7.19 32.68
N GLU A 226 8.00 8.21 32.58
CA GLU A 226 8.66 8.86 33.73
C GLU A 226 7.63 9.40 34.74
N THR A 227 6.58 10.04 34.25
CA THR A 227 5.54 10.64 35.09
C THR A 227 4.70 9.60 35.81
N ILE A 228 4.29 8.52 35.11
CA ILE A 228 3.55 7.42 35.73
C ILE A 228 4.44 6.71 36.77
N GLN A 229 5.72 6.53 36.50
CA GLN A 229 6.65 5.94 37.48
C GLN A 229 6.76 6.78 38.76
N LYS A 230 6.88 8.12 38.65
CA LYS A 230 6.85 9.04 39.80
C LYS A 230 5.54 8.96 40.56
N THR A 231 4.42 8.96 39.83
CA THR A 231 3.08 8.78 40.43
C THR A 231 2.98 7.48 41.20
N THR A 232 3.46 6.39 40.60
CA THR A 232 3.45 5.06 41.24
C THR A 232 4.25 5.05 42.55
N THR A 233 5.47 5.62 42.55
CA THR A 233 6.29 5.75 43.75
C THR A 233 5.57 6.51 44.87
N LEU A 234 4.93 7.63 44.56
CA LEU A 234 4.19 8.37 45.55
C LEU A 234 2.95 7.62 46.06
N LEU A 235 2.27 6.84 45.21
CA LEU A 235 1.15 6.00 45.62
C LEU A 235 1.60 4.85 46.55
N GLU A 236 2.75 4.27 46.33
CA GLU A 236 3.34 3.26 47.19
C GLU A 236 3.72 3.89 48.58
N GLU A 237 4.29 5.09 48.59
CA GLU A 237 4.65 5.81 49.82
C GLU A 237 3.44 6.22 50.68
N ILE A 238 2.25 6.35 50.10
CA ILE A 238 0.97 6.57 50.80
C ILE A 238 0.16 5.29 51.00
N GLU A 239 0.77 4.11 50.69
CA GLU A 239 0.18 2.79 50.83
C GLU A 239 -1.12 2.57 50.01
N ASP A 240 -1.36 3.39 48.97
CA ASP A 240 -2.46 3.18 48.02
C ASP A 240 -2.10 2.16 46.94
N LYS A 241 -2.12 0.86 47.34
CA LYS A 241 -1.78 -0.28 46.45
C LYS A 241 -2.71 -0.39 45.26
N ALA A 242 -3.97 -0.09 45.42
CA ALA A 242 -4.96 -0.23 44.33
C ALA A 242 -4.67 0.75 43.20
N SER A 243 -4.43 2.04 43.52
CA SER A 243 -4.08 3.05 42.52
C SER A 243 -2.70 2.79 41.91
N ALA A 244 -1.72 2.35 42.71
CA ALA A 244 -0.41 1.94 42.20
C ALA A 244 -0.52 0.77 41.19
N GLY A 245 -1.38 -0.19 41.46
CA GLY A 245 -1.68 -1.29 40.54
C GLY A 245 -2.26 -0.83 39.20
N VAL A 246 -3.09 0.21 39.20
CA VAL A 246 -3.58 0.83 37.97
C VAL A 246 -2.45 1.48 37.18
N CYS A 247 -1.57 2.23 37.85
CA CYS A 247 -0.39 2.83 37.22
C CYS A 247 0.54 1.76 36.63
N TYR A 248 0.77 0.66 37.30
CA TYR A 248 1.53 -0.48 36.76
C TYR A 248 0.87 -1.09 35.52
N ALA A 249 -0.46 -1.22 35.52
CA ALA A 249 -1.19 -1.71 34.35
C ALA A 249 -1.06 -0.76 33.14
N ASN A 250 -1.12 0.55 33.37
CA ASN A 250 -0.92 1.56 32.32
C ASN A 250 0.50 1.52 31.77
N LEU A 251 1.53 1.43 32.63
CA LEU A 251 2.93 1.27 32.21
C LEU A 251 3.10 0.01 31.33
N ALA A 252 2.54 -1.11 31.76
CA ALA A 252 2.59 -2.34 30.98
C ALA A 252 1.95 -2.18 29.59
N GLY A 253 0.79 -1.51 29.50
CA GLY A 253 0.13 -1.20 28.24
C GLY A 253 0.99 -0.33 27.31
N ILE A 254 1.62 0.72 27.85
CA ILE A 254 2.52 1.61 27.09
C ILE A 254 3.74 0.82 26.57
N TYR A 255 4.35 -0.02 27.38
CA TYR A 255 5.48 -0.84 26.95
C TYR A 255 5.09 -1.86 25.87
N LEU A 256 3.88 -2.43 25.93
CA LEU A 256 3.37 -3.28 24.84
C LEU A 256 3.17 -2.49 23.54
N GLN A 257 2.66 -1.27 23.64
CA GLN A 257 2.52 -0.41 22.47
C GLN A 257 3.89 -0.08 21.86
N MET A 258 4.87 0.32 22.67
CA MET A 258 6.25 0.57 22.22
C MET A 258 6.86 -0.67 21.56
N ALA A 259 6.57 -1.86 22.08
CA ALA A 259 7.02 -3.11 21.50
C ALA A 259 6.39 -3.35 20.12
N SER A 260 5.11 -3.04 19.94
CA SER A 260 4.41 -3.17 18.66
C SER A 260 4.91 -2.16 17.61
N GLU A 261 5.44 -1.01 18.05
CA GLU A 261 6.02 0.04 17.20
C GLU A 261 7.50 -0.23 16.83
N GLY A 262 8.04 -1.42 17.15
CA GLY A 262 9.36 -1.88 16.73
C GLY A 262 10.41 -2.01 17.83
N GLN A 263 10.07 -1.75 19.10
CA GLN A 263 10.94 -1.91 20.26
C GLN A 263 10.66 -3.25 20.96
N ALA A 264 10.93 -4.35 20.28
CA ALA A 264 10.56 -5.70 20.72
C ALA A 264 11.07 -6.07 22.15
N GLU A 265 12.19 -5.48 22.58
CA GLU A 265 12.75 -5.67 23.92
C GLU A 265 11.82 -5.16 25.03
N LYS A 266 10.87 -4.27 24.72
CA LYS A 266 9.93 -3.71 25.71
C LYS A 266 8.85 -4.69 26.17
N VAL A 267 8.75 -5.84 25.57
CA VAL A 267 7.83 -6.92 26.00
C VAL A 267 8.17 -7.45 27.40
N ASP A 268 9.45 -7.49 27.76
CA ASP A 268 9.88 -7.98 29.08
C ASP A 268 9.55 -7.00 30.21
N GLU A 269 9.65 -5.70 29.93
CA GLU A 269 9.19 -4.64 30.85
C GLU A 269 7.68 -4.70 31.00
N ALA A 270 6.93 -4.88 29.92
CA ALA A 270 5.47 -5.02 29.97
C ALA A 270 5.06 -6.21 30.84
N GLU A 271 5.68 -7.37 30.67
CA GLU A 271 5.45 -8.56 31.51
C GLU A 271 5.68 -8.24 32.99
N THR A 272 6.80 -7.59 33.30
CA THR A 272 7.16 -7.25 34.67
C THR A 272 6.12 -6.35 35.33
N TYR A 273 5.64 -5.32 34.59
CA TYR A 273 4.66 -4.38 35.13
C TYR A 273 3.27 -4.99 35.21
N PHE A 274 2.86 -5.90 34.31
CA PHE A 274 1.60 -6.64 34.50
C PHE A 274 1.60 -7.52 35.73
N LYS A 275 2.73 -8.18 36.06
CA LYS A 275 2.87 -8.96 37.29
C LYS A 275 2.76 -8.11 38.54
N LYS A 276 3.43 -6.94 38.56
CA LYS A 276 3.31 -5.96 39.65
C LYS A 276 1.89 -5.45 39.82
N ALA A 277 1.19 -5.19 38.69
CA ALA A 277 -0.20 -4.77 38.71
C ALA A 277 -1.12 -5.82 39.34
N LEU A 278 -0.94 -7.10 38.96
CA LEU A 278 -1.70 -8.20 39.55
C LEU A 278 -1.45 -8.35 41.09
N GLU A 279 -0.21 -8.22 41.51
CA GLU A 279 0.14 -8.28 42.94
C GLU A 279 -0.46 -7.11 43.72
N ALA A 280 -0.41 -5.90 43.16
CA ALA A 280 -0.88 -4.68 43.84
C ALA A 280 -2.41 -4.59 43.88
N ILE A 281 -3.13 -5.00 42.87
CA ILE A 281 -4.59 -4.98 42.80
C ILE A 281 -5.18 -6.12 43.65
N GLY A 282 -4.54 -7.30 43.66
CA GLY A 282 -5.00 -8.47 44.39
C GLY A 282 -6.47 -8.77 44.08
N ASP A 283 -7.23 -9.21 45.10
CA ASP A 283 -8.66 -9.55 44.94
C ASP A 283 -9.60 -8.34 44.93
N SER A 284 -9.07 -7.12 45.04
CA SER A 284 -9.89 -5.90 45.14
C SER A 284 -10.65 -5.58 43.84
N ASP A 285 -10.13 -5.93 42.67
CA ASP A 285 -10.79 -5.76 41.37
C ASP A 285 -10.61 -7.00 40.48
N LYS A 286 -11.48 -7.98 40.70
CA LYS A 286 -11.48 -9.24 39.95
C LYS A 286 -11.57 -9.04 38.44
N ARG A 287 -12.38 -8.08 37.98
CA ARG A 287 -12.54 -7.83 36.54
C ARG A 287 -11.22 -7.35 35.92
N ARG A 288 -10.57 -6.38 36.55
CA ARG A 288 -9.28 -5.87 36.10
C ARG A 288 -8.20 -6.96 36.13
N ASN A 289 -8.14 -7.74 37.18
CA ASN A 289 -7.22 -8.88 37.30
C ASN A 289 -7.39 -9.87 36.14
N SER A 290 -8.63 -10.18 35.77
CA SER A 290 -8.88 -11.04 34.64
C SER A 290 -8.34 -10.47 33.32
N TYR A 291 -8.46 -9.16 33.06
CA TYR A 291 -7.86 -8.51 31.91
C TYR A 291 -6.32 -8.54 31.93
N LEU A 292 -5.72 -8.32 33.11
CA LEU A 292 -4.27 -8.39 33.27
C LEU A 292 -3.73 -9.81 33.00
N LEU A 293 -4.42 -10.83 33.50
CA LEU A 293 -4.12 -12.24 33.20
C LEU A 293 -4.23 -12.54 31.71
N GLY A 294 -5.28 -12.04 31.05
CA GLY A 294 -5.44 -12.14 29.59
C GLY A 294 -4.26 -11.50 28.83
N SER A 295 -3.81 -10.33 29.26
CA SER A 295 -2.68 -9.62 28.66
C SER A 295 -1.37 -10.39 28.86
N LEU A 296 -1.13 -10.93 30.05
CA LEU A 296 0.02 -11.82 30.32
C LEU A 296 -0.05 -13.09 29.48
N GLY A 297 -1.24 -13.68 29.36
CA GLY A 297 -1.45 -14.82 28.48
C GLY A 297 -1.03 -14.54 27.03
N ASN A 298 -1.39 -13.37 26.50
CA ASN A 298 -0.97 -12.95 25.17
C ASN A 298 0.55 -12.73 25.05
N ILE A 299 1.20 -12.16 26.08
CA ILE A 299 2.66 -12.03 26.10
C ILE A 299 3.31 -13.41 26.04
N TYR A 300 2.86 -14.37 26.87
CA TYR A 300 3.39 -15.72 26.88
C TYR A 300 3.12 -16.47 25.57
N LEU A 301 1.97 -16.24 24.96
CA LEU A 301 1.63 -16.79 23.64
C LEU A 301 2.64 -16.31 22.58
N ASN A 302 2.91 -15.02 22.53
CA ASN A 302 3.89 -14.41 21.60
C ASN A 302 5.32 -14.89 21.87
N LYS A 303 5.66 -15.15 23.14
CA LYS A 303 6.95 -15.76 23.53
C LYS A 303 6.99 -17.28 23.30
N ASN A 304 5.93 -17.88 22.73
CA ASN A 304 5.78 -19.34 22.55
C ASN A 304 5.89 -20.14 23.86
N GLN A 305 5.53 -19.54 24.99
CA GLN A 305 5.46 -20.15 26.29
C GLN A 305 4.04 -20.66 26.58
N LEU A 306 3.66 -21.72 25.85
CA LEU A 306 2.26 -22.11 25.68
C LEU A 306 1.59 -22.57 27.00
N GLU A 307 2.35 -23.20 27.92
CA GLU A 307 1.85 -23.64 29.23
C GLU A 307 1.49 -22.44 30.11
N LEU A 308 2.35 -21.42 30.15
CA LEU A 308 2.09 -20.18 30.90
C LEU A 308 0.94 -19.38 30.30
N ALA A 309 0.85 -19.33 28.97
CA ALA A 309 -0.28 -18.71 28.28
C ALA A 309 -1.59 -19.38 28.66
N TRP A 310 -1.64 -20.72 28.60
CA TRP A 310 -2.81 -21.51 28.99
C TRP A 310 -3.26 -21.20 30.43
N GLU A 311 -2.34 -21.30 31.39
CA GLU A 311 -2.63 -21.09 32.80
C GLU A 311 -3.21 -19.71 33.09
N ASN A 312 -2.66 -18.66 32.45
CA ASN A 312 -3.15 -17.30 32.61
C ASN A 312 -4.51 -17.10 31.95
N PHE A 313 -4.75 -17.64 30.75
CA PHE A 313 -6.05 -17.56 30.09
C PHE A 313 -7.13 -18.36 30.85
N GLU A 314 -6.80 -19.52 31.40
CA GLU A 314 -7.74 -20.33 32.17
C GLU A 314 -8.17 -19.62 33.48
N LYS A 315 -7.21 -19.00 34.19
CA LYS A 315 -7.51 -18.17 35.36
C LYS A 315 -8.39 -16.96 34.98
N SER A 316 -8.08 -16.30 33.89
CA SER A 316 -8.88 -15.19 33.34
C SER A 316 -10.30 -15.64 33.02
N LEU A 317 -10.44 -16.74 32.27
CA LEU A 317 -11.74 -17.33 31.88
C LEU A 317 -12.60 -17.66 33.11
N LYS A 318 -12.04 -18.36 34.10
CA LYS A 318 -12.76 -18.70 35.34
C LYS A 318 -13.29 -17.46 36.05
N THR A 319 -12.47 -16.41 36.13
CA THR A 319 -12.88 -15.15 36.75
C THR A 319 -14.00 -14.48 35.95
N MET A 320 -13.97 -14.47 34.61
CA MET A 320 -15.05 -13.92 33.79
C MET A 320 -16.34 -14.70 33.95
N GLN A 321 -16.29 -16.03 34.09
CA GLN A 321 -17.42 -16.88 34.39
C GLN A 321 -18.04 -16.54 35.75
N GLU A 322 -17.22 -16.37 36.82
CA GLU A 322 -17.65 -15.96 38.15
C GLU A 322 -18.35 -14.59 38.14
N LEU A 323 -17.90 -13.67 37.28
CA LEU A 323 -18.46 -12.34 37.12
C LEU A 323 -19.70 -12.28 36.21
N GLY A 324 -19.99 -13.38 35.49
CA GLY A 324 -21.05 -13.39 34.48
C GLY A 324 -20.76 -12.50 33.28
N ASP A 325 -19.50 -12.24 32.99
CA ASP A 325 -19.06 -11.46 31.81
C ASP A 325 -18.99 -12.36 30.58
N VAL A 326 -20.11 -12.50 29.90
CA VAL A 326 -20.27 -13.42 28.76
C VAL A 326 -19.30 -13.12 27.62
N LEU A 327 -19.04 -11.84 27.33
CA LEU A 327 -18.08 -11.46 26.29
C LEU A 327 -16.62 -11.69 26.74
N GLY A 328 -16.34 -11.50 28.02
CA GLY A 328 -15.06 -11.87 28.61
C GLY A 328 -14.84 -13.38 28.57
N GLU A 329 -15.87 -14.17 28.88
CA GLU A 329 -15.86 -15.63 28.79
C GLU A 329 -15.57 -16.10 27.35
N ALA A 330 -16.29 -15.55 26.37
CA ALA A 330 -16.10 -15.87 24.97
C ALA A 330 -14.66 -15.59 24.50
N ARG A 331 -14.08 -14.44 24.87
CA ARG A 331 -12.66 -14.13 24.60
C ARG A 331 -11.71 -15.10 25.27
N GLY A 332 -12.03 -15.54 26.51
CA GLY A 332 -11.25 -16.54 27.22
C GLY A 332 -11.17 -17.87 26.44
N TYR A 333 -12.30 -18.36 25.93
CA TYR A 333 -12.33 -19.55 25.08
C TYR A 333 -11.55 -19.33 23.76
N ALA A 334 -11.71 -18.20 23.12
CA ALA A 334 -10.95 -17.88 21.90
C ALA A 334 -9.42 -17.92 22.12
N ASN A 335 -8.95 -17.33 23.22
CA ASN A 335 -7.54 -17.34 23.58
C ASN A 335 -7.01 -18.76 23.88
N LEU A 336 -7.80 -19.59 24.56
CA LEU A 336 -7.46 -21.00 24.78
C LEU A 336 -7.44 -21.79 23.46
N GLY A 337 -8.34 -21.48 22.54
CA GLY A 337 -8.32 -21.99 21.17
C GLY A 337 -7.02 -21.64 20.43
N ASN A 338 -6.55 -20.39 20.55
CA ASN A 338 -5.26 -19.96 19.98
C ASN A 338 -4.08 -20.78 20.52
N VAL A 339 -4.05 -21.03 21.85
CA VAL A 339 -2.99 -21.87 22.45
C VAL A 339 -3.04 -23.28 21.87
N ARG A 340 -4.22 -23.91 21.77
CA ARG A 340 -4.38 -25.26 21.21
C ARG A 340 -4.00 -25.32 19.73
N GLY A 341 -4.32 -24.28 18.97
CA GLY A 341 -3.92 -24.13 17.58
C GLY A 341 -2.39 -24.12 17.42
N LEU A 342 -1.67 -23.34 18.24
CA LEU A 342 -0.21 -23.32 18.24
C LEU A 342 0.40 -24.67 18.69
N GLN A 343 -0.26 -25.41 19.60
CA GLN A 343 0.11 -26.77 19.96
C GLN A 343 -0.22 -27.80 18.86
N LYS A 344 -0.82 -27.36 17.75
CA LYS A 344 -1.34 -28.19 16.64
C LYS A 344 -2.39 -29.24 17.09
N ASN A 345 -3.06 -28.99 18.20
CA ASN A 345 -4.19 -29.79 18.68
C ASN A 345 -5.47 -29.22 18.12
N TRP A 346 -5.74 -29.54 16.86
CA TRP A 346 -6.82 -28.94 16.09
C TRP A 346 -8.22 -29.26 16.62
N ASP A 347 -8.40 -30.48 17.19
CA ASP A 347 -9.69 -30.88 17.76
C ASP A 347 -10.02 -30.09 19.04
N ALA A 348 -9.04 -29.92 19.91
CA ALA A 348 -9.21 -29.09 21.10
C ALA A 348 -9.36 -27.59 20.75
N ALA A 349 -8.69 -27.12 19.70
CA ALA A 349 -8.85 -25.74 19.22
C ALA A 349 -10.27 -25.51 18.70
N GLU A 350 -10.78 -26.43 17.87
CA GLU A 350 -12.15 -26.41 17.35
C GLU A 350 -13.19 -26.32 18.49
N GLU A 351 -13.04 -27.16 19.53
CA GLU A 351 -13.95 -27.13 20.68
C GLU A 351 -14.00 -25.76 21.37
N GLN A 352 -12.82 -25.17 21.60
CA GLN A 352 -12.73 -23.86 22.25
C GLN A 352 -13.34 -22.74 21.40
N TYR A 353 -13.03 -22.71 20.09
CA TYR A 353 -13.59 -21.70 19.19
C TYR A 353 -15.11 -21.85 19.00
N LEU A 354 -15.65 -23.07 18.97
CA LEU A 354 -17.10 -23.28 18.91
C LEU A 354 -17.81 -22.76 20.16
N ARG A 355 -17.23 -22.98 21.36
CA ARG A 355 -17.76 -22.39 22.61
C ARG A 355 -17.73 -20.87 22.58
N SER A 356 -16.63 -20.27 22.08
CA SER A 356 -16.54 -18.84 21.90
C SER A 356 -17.59 -18.31 20.93
N LEU A 357 -17.76 -18.97 19.79
CA LEU A 357 -18.73 -18.60 18.75
C LEU A 357 -20.16 -18.63 19.31
N GLU A 358 -20.55 -19.68 20.04
CA GLU A 358 -21.89 -19.80 20.66
C GLU A 358 -22.20 -18.59 21.57
N LEU A 359 -21.20 -18.18 22.38
CA LEU A 359 -21.36 -17.03 23.28
C LEU A 359 -21.42 -15.71 22.53
N MET A 360 -20.63 -15.54 21.47
CA MET A 360 -20.65 -14.35 20.61
C MET A 360 -21.97 -14.22 19.86
N GLU A 361 -22.56 -15.34 19.38
CA GLU A 361 -23.86 -15.38 18.73
C GLU A 361 -25.00 -15.00 19.69
N LYS A 362 -25.01 -15.55 20.91
CA LYS A 362 -25.98 -15.19 21.96
C LYS A 362 -25.97 -13.69 22.29
N ASN A 363 -24.84 -13.03 22.11
CA ASN A 363 -24.69 -11.60 22.39
C ASN A 363 -24.72 -10.74 21.12
N GLU A 364 -25.03 -11.30 19.95
CA GLU A 364 -25.11 -10.61 18.68
C GLU A 364 -23.82 -9.80 18.37
N ASN A 365 -22.68 -10.28 18.85
CA ASN A 365 -21.37 -9.62 18.66
C ASN A 365 -20.80 -9.97 17.28
N ARG A 366 -21.22 -9.23 16.24
CA ARG A 366 -20.84 -9.48 14.85
C ARG A 366 -19.32 -9.52 14.63
N PRO A 367 -18.50 -8.58 15.16
CA PRO A 367 -17.05 -8.69 15.01
C PRO A 367 -16.46 -9.97 15.62
N GLY A 368 -16.93 -10.33 16.82
CA GLY A 368 -16.52 -11.57 17.47
C GLY A 368 -16.93 -12.81 16.68
N ILE A 369 -18.15 -12.85 16.13
CA ILE A 369 -18.62 -13.95 15.28
C ILE A 369 -17.72 -14.09 14.04
N ALA A 370 -17.43 -13.00 13.33
CA ALA A 370 -16.60 -13.02 12.15
C ALA A 370 -15.20 -13.58 12.46
N GLN A 371 -14.58 -13.12 13.54
CA GLN A 371 -13.25 -13.57 13.98
C GLN A 371 -13.24 -15.06 14.35
N GLN A 372 -14.30 -15.56 15.05
CA GLN A 372 -14.36 -16.98 15.41
C GLN A 372 -14.63 -17.86 14.18
N CYS A 373 -15.46 -17.41 13.24
CA CYS A 373 -15.65 -18.11 11.98
C CYS A 373 -14.32 -18.17 11.20
N GLU A 374 -13.56 -17.09 11.12
CA GLU A 374 -12.24 -17.10 10.49
C GLU A 374 -11.28 -18.09 11.17
N SER A 375 -11.21 -18.09 12.52
CA SER A 375 -10.36 -19.01 13.28
C SER A 375 -10.76 -20.48 13.09
N LEU A 376 -12.06 -20.78 13.05
CA LEU A 376 -12.58 -22.12 12.74
C LEU A 376 -12.26 -22.53 11.31
N GLY A 377 -12.38 -21.60 10.35
CA GLY A 377 -11.96 -21.83 8.97
C GLY A 377 -10.51 -22.25 8.88
N ASP A 378 -9.61 -21.55 9.61
CA ASP A 378 -8.19 -21.90 9.68
C ASP A 378 -7.94 -23.29 10.30
N VAL A 379 -8.69 -23.66 11.35
CA VAL A 379 -8.61 -24.99 11.96
C VAL A 379 -9.06 -26.08 10.98
N TYR A 380 -10.21 -25.90 10.32
CA TYR A 380 -10.71 -26.87 9.33
C TYR A 380 -9.79 -26.98 8.12
N LEU A 381 -9.16 -25.88 7.71
CA LEU A 381 -8.14 -25.90 6.66
C LEU A 381 -6.93 -26.78 7.06
N LYS A 382 -6.49 -26.71 8.34
CA LYS A 382 -5.41 -27.56 8.85
C LYS A 382 -5.82 -29.03 9.02
N LYS A 383 -7.10 -29.30 9.19
CA LYS A 383 -7.71 -30.66 9.23
C LYS A 383 -8.01 -31.19 7.82
N GLU A 384 -7.78 -30.38 6.77
CA GLU A 384 -8.16 -30.65 5.38
C GLU A 384 -9.68 -30.92 5.20
N ASP A 385 -10.51 -30.37 6.10
CA ASP A 385 -11.97 -30.33 5.98
C ASP A 385 -12.36 -29.06 5.22
N PHE A 386 -12.16 -29.09 3.92
CA PHE A 386 -12.29 -27.91 3.06
C PHE A 386 -13.73 -27.37 3.00
N ASP A 387 -14.75 -28.23 3.13
CA ASP A 387 -16.15 -27.80 3.10
C ASP A 387 -16.46 -26.92 4.31
N LYS A 388 -16.10 -27.39 5.52
CA LYS A 388 -16.31 -26.59 6.73
C LYS A 388 -15.43 -25.34 6.75
N ALA A 389 -14.23 -25.43 6.18
CA ALA A 389 -13.36 -24.26 6.06
C ALA A 389 -13.99 -23.21 5.16
N GLU A 390 -14.53 -23.61 3.98
CA GLU A 390 -15.25 -22.73 3.05
C GLU A 390 -16.44 -22.07 3.73
N ASP A 391 -17.34 -22.86 4.35
CA ASP A 391 -18.55 -22.35 5.02
C ASP A 391 -18.21 -21.28 6.07
N ASN A 392 -17.18 -21.53 6.88
CA ASN A 392 -16.77 -20.62 7.92
C ASN A 392 -16.11 -19.34 7.36
N PHE A 393 -15.25 -19.46 6.37
CA PHE A 393 -14.64 -18.30 5.73
C PHE A 393 -15.68 -17.47 4.94
N MET A 394 -16.63 -18.08 4.26
CA MET A 394 -17.70 -17.33 3.61
C MET A 394 -18.52 -16.53 4.63
N ARG A 395 -18.92 -17.16 5.74
CA ARG A 395 -19.63 -16.47 6.82
C ARG A 395 -18.83 -15.31 7.41
N ALA A 396 -17.51 -15.49 7.59
CA ALA A 396 -16.62 -14.42 8.06
C ALA A 396 -16.55 -13.28 7.04
N SER A 397 -16.41 -13.59 5.74
CA SER A 397 -16.36 -12.60 4.66
C SER A 397 -17.63 -11.76 4.61
N ASP A 398 -18.81 -12.38 4.65
CA ASP A 398 -20.10 -11.68 4.63
C ASP A 398 -20.21 -10.68 5.80
N LEU A 399 -19.81 -11.10 7.00
CA LEU A 399 -19.84 -10.24 8.18
C LEU A 399 -18.84 -9.09 8.10
N TYR A 400 -17.63 -9.32 7.59
CA TYR A 400 -16.64 -8.27 7.38
C TYR A 400 -17.07 -7.28 6.29
N GLU A 401 -17.74 -7.74 5.22
CA GLU A 401 -18.33 -6.85 4.20
C GLU A 401 -19.43 -5.95 4.80
N GLU A 402 -20.35 -6.51 5.62
CA GLU A 402 -21.36 -5.72 6.33
C GLU A 402 -20.74 -4.64 7.23
N MET A 403 -19.60 -4.93 7.86
CA MET A 403 -18.85 -4.01 8.71
C MET A 403 -17.94 -3.06 7.92
N LYS A 404 -17.80 -3.23 6.60
CA LYS A 404 -16.92 -2.47 5.71
C LYS A 404 -15.43 -2.60 6.05
N GLU A 405 -15.01 -3.73 6.59
CA GLU A 405 -13.62 -4.05 6.93
C GLU A 405 -12.89 -4.66 5.72
N GLN A 406 -12.53 -3.83 4.76
CA GLN A 406 -11.96 -4.24 3.47
C GLN A 406 -10.71 -5.12 3.60
N THR A 407 -9.84 -4.85 4.57
CA THR A 407 -8.62 -5.64 4.79
C THR A 407 -8.96 -7.08 5.19
N SER A 408 -9.85 -7.25 6.16
CA SER A 408 -10.29 -8.57 6.64
C SER A 408 -11.01 -9.36 5.54
N VAL A 409 -11.83 -8.68 4.72
CA VAL A 409 -12.47 -9.30 3.53
C VAL A 409 -11.39 -9.84 2.58
N GLN A 410 -10.36 -9.06 2.25
CA GLN A 410 -9.30 -9.49 1.34
C GLN A 410 -8.50 -10.69 1.90
N GLU A 411 -8.21 -10.70 3.20
CA GLU A 411 -7.51 -11.81 3.85
C GLU A 411 -8.32 -13.11 3.77
N VAL A 412 -9.61 -13.06 4.12
CA VAL A 412 -10.49 -14.22 4.04
C VAL A 412 -10.71 -14.69 2.60
N GLN A 413 -10.87 -13.76 1.65
CA GLN A 413 -10.97 -14.10 0.23
C GLN A 413 -9.71 -14.81 -0.27
N SER A 414 -8.52 -14.40 0.19
CA SER A 414 -7.27 -15.08 -0.14
C SER A 414 -7.24 -16.53 0.38
N LYS A 415 -7.79 -16.78 1.58
CA LYS A 415 -7.93 -18.12 2.16
C LYS A 415 -8.92 -18.98 1.38
N LEU A 416 -10.04 -18.40 0.94
CA LEU A 416 -11.02 -19.06 0.05
C LEU A 416 -10.38 -19.42 -1.29
N MET A 417 -9.66 -18.51 -1.91
CA MET A 417 -8.92 -18.79 -3.15
C MET A 417 -7.91 -19.92 -2.98
N PHE A 418 -7.26 -20.00 -1.82
CA PHE A 418 -6.37 -21.13 -1.51
C PHE A 418 -7.13 -22.46 -1.46
N ILE A 419 -8.30 -22.52 -0.80
CA ILE A 419 -9.16 -23.73 -0.78
C ILE A 419 -9.55 -24.12 -2.19
N PHE A 420 -10.02 -23.17 -2.99
CA PHE A 420 -10.45 -23.39 -4.37
C PHE A 420 -9.32 -23.82 -5.30
N SER A 421 -8.06 -23.61 -4.90
CA SER A 421 -6.88 -24.12 -5.65
C SER A 421 -6.45 -25.54 -5.23
N GLN A 422 -7.05 -26.12 -4.17
CA GLN A 422 -6.61 -27.43 -3.68
C GLN A 422 -7.13 -28.56 -4.54
N PRO A 423 -6.26 -29.42 -5.12
CA PRO A 423 -6.69 -30.51 -6.00
C PRO A 423 -7.73 -31.43 -5.34
N LYS A 424 -7.54 -31.75 -4.05
CA LYS A 424 -8.46 -32.61 -3.29
C LYS A 424 -9.86 -32.00 -3.17
N TYR A 425 -9.97 -30.70 -2.93
CA TYR A 425 -11.23 -29.96 -2.90
C TYR A 425 -11.90 -29.96 -4.29
N LEU A 426 -11.14 -29.60 -5.33
CA LEU A 426 -11.64 -29.55 -6.70
C LEU A 426 -12.15 -30.91 -7.18
N GLU A 427 -11.42 -32.01 -6.89
CA GLU A 427 -11.85 -33.36 -7.25
C GLU A 427 -13.16 -33.74 -6.55
N LYS A 428 -13.27 -33.50 -5.25
CA LYS A 428 -14.50 -33.74 -4.51
C LYS A 428 -15.67 -32.92 -5.07
N ARG A 429 -15.46 -31.62 -5.28
CA ARG A 429 -16.50 -30.72 -5.80
C ARG A 429 -16.98 -31.16 -7.19
N LYS A 430 -16.05 -31.57 -8.09
CA LYS A 430 -16.40 -32.16 -9.38
C LYS A 430 -17.31 -33.39 -9.23
N GLN A 431 -16.95 -34.29 -8.30
CA GLN A 431 -17.75 -35.49 -8.04
C GLN A 431 -19.16 -35.14 -7.55
N ASP A 432 -19.27 -34.27 -6.57
CA ASP A 432 -20.55 -33.84 -5.96
C ASP A 432 -21.48 -33.22 -7.02
N LEU A 433 -20.92 -32.34 -7.87
CA LEU A 433 -21.65 -31.68 -8.96
C LEU A 433 -22.08 -32.67 -10.05
N ARG A 434 -21.23 -33.63 -10.44
CA ARG A 434 -21.60 -34.69 -11.39
C ARG A 434 -22.72 -35.60 -10.80
N GLU A 435 -22.68 -35.90 -9.51
CA GLU A 435 -23.76 -36.66 -8.84
C GLU A 435 -25.03 -35.84 -8.77
N GLY A 436 -24.91 -34.51 -8.49
CA GLY A 436 -26.06 -33.59 -8.51
C GLY A 436 -26.77 -33.58 -9.87
N LEU A 437 -25.99 -33.53 -10.96
CA LEU A 437 -26.51 -33.55 -12.34
C LEU A 437 -27.23 -34.84 -12.72
N LYS A 438 -26.89 -35.97 -12.08
CA LYS A 438 -27.55 -37.26 -12.32
C LYS A 438 -28.86 -37.42 -11.56
N LYS A 439 -29.19 -36.54 -10.62
CA LYS A 439 -30.42 -36.61 -9.84
C LYS A 439 -31.64 -36.27 -10.69
N PRO A 440 -32.80 -36.93 -10.50
CA PRO A 440 -34.00 -36.66 -11.28
C PRO A 440 -34.53 -35.23 -11.15
N GLU A 441 -34.21 -34.55 -10.05
CA GLU A 441 -34.57 -33.16 -9.81
C GLU A 441 -33.88 -32.22 -10.81
N ALA A 442 -32.59 -32.47 -11.12
CA ALA A 442 -31.85 -31.69 -12.09
C ALA A 442 -32.37 -31.84 -13.53
N GLU A 443 -32.89 -33.06 -13.89
CA GLU A 443 -33.52 -33.27 -15.20
C GLU A 443 -34.87 -32.55 -15.33
N LYS A 444 -35.61 -32.40 -14.22
CA LYS A 444 -36.92 -31.79 -14.22
C LYS A 444 -36.89 -30.27 -14.07
N ASP A 445 -35.83 -29.72 -13.43
CA ASP A 445 -35.63 -28.29 -13.24
C ASP A 445 -34.44 -27.77 -14.09
N PRO A 446 -34.72 -27.15 -15.23
CA PRO A 446 -33.65 -26.59 -16.09
C PRO A 446 -32.82 -25.52 -15.42
N LYS A 447 -33.37 -24.79 -14.41
CA LYS A 447 -32.63 -23.78 -13.67
C LYS A 447 -31.62 -24.40 -12.71
N LEU A 448 -32.05 -25.46 -11.99
CA LEU A 448 -31.12 -26.24 -11.16
C LEU A 448 -30.03 -26.89 -12.01
N LYS A 449 -30.39 -27.45 -13.19
CA LYS A 449 -29.40 -28.03 -14.11
C LYS A 449 -28.41 -27.01 -14.59
N LEU A 450 -28.84 -25.79 -14.96
CA LEU A 450 -27.94 -24.71 -15.36
C LEU A 450 -26.99 -24.26 -14.25
N MET A 451 -27.48 -24.16 -13.02
CA MET A 451 -26.66 -23.82 -11.86
C MET A 451 -25.55 -24.87 -11.67
N LEU A 452 -25.91 -26.15 -11.63
CA LEU A 452 -24.94 -27.24 -11.48
C LEU A 452 -23.94 -27.32 -12.63
N LEU A 453 -24.36 -27.07 -13.89
CA LEU A 453 -23.46 -27.05 -15.05
C LEU A 453 -22.48 -25.84 -14.99
N ASN A 454 -22.96 -24.67 -14.56
CA ASN A 454 -22.10 -23.50 -14.42
C ASN A 454 -21.06 -23.72 -13.31
N ASP A 455 -21.48 -24.24 -12.15
CA ASP A 455 -20.56 -24.56 -11.05
C ASP A 455 -19.53 -25.62 -11.49
N LEU A 456 -19.97 -26.67 -12.17
CA LEU A 456 -19.06 -27.69 -12.71
C LEU A 456 -18.10 -27.10 -13.74
N GLY A 457 -18.56 -26.25 -14.63
CA GLY A 457 -17.73 -25.56 -15.61
C GLY A 457 -16.65 -24.72 -14.95
N ASN A 458 -16.99 -23.98 -13.89
CA ASN A 458 -16.05 -23.18 -13.10
C ASN A 458 -14.98 -24.06 -12.43
N VAL A 459 -15.39 -25.15 -11.77
CA VAL A 459 -14.47 -26.08 -11.09
C VAL A 459 -13.54 -26.76 -12.08
N LEU A 460 -14.04 -27.19 -13.25
CA LEU A 460 -13.25 -27.78 -14.31
C LEU A 460 -12.25 -26.77 -14.90
N PHE A 461 -12.65 -25.52 -15.05
CA PHE A 461 -11.75 -24.44 -15.47
C PHE A 461 -10.62 -24.24 -14.46
N MET A 462 -10.92 -24.21 -13.18
CA MET A 462 -9.92 -24.05 -12.10
C MET A 462 -8.99 -25.25 -11.98
N SER A 463 -9.45 -26.46 -12.32
CA SER A 463 -8.63 -27.67 -12.32
C SER A 463 -7.90 -27.95 -13.66
N ASN A 464 -8.00 -27.04 -14.62
CA ASN A 464 -7.44 -27.17 -15.96
C ASN A 464 -7.96 -28.39 -16.77
N ASP A 465 -9.17 -28.86 -16.45
CA ASP A 465 -9.83 -29.98 -17.16
C ASP A 465 -10.55 -29.46 -18.41
N TRP A 466 -9.79 -28.91 -19.34
CA TRP A 466 -10.29 -28.13 -20.48
C TRP A 466 -11.25 -28.87 -21.41
N GLU A 467 -11.03 -30.16 -21.67
CA GLU A 467 -11.87 -30.95 -22.55
C GLU A 467 -13.28 -31.09 -21.95
N GLU A 468 -13.40 -31.48 -20.67
CA GLU A 468 -14.66 -31.60 -19.98
C GLU A 468 -15.31 -30.23 -19.78
N ALA A 469 -14.55 -29.20 -19.43
CA ALA A 469 -15.05 -27.82 -19.32
C ALA A 469 -15.70 -27.35 -20.63
N ALA A 470 -15.07 -27.62 -21.76
CA ALA A 470 -15.64 -27.29 -23.09
C ALA A 470 -16.92 -28.08 -23.39
N SER A 471 -17.00 -29.35 -22.96
CA SER A 471 -18.21 -30.17 -23.09
C SER A 471 -19.36 -29.61 -22.26
N VAL A 472 -19.11 -29.30 -21.00
CA VAL A 472 -20.08 -28.69 -20.07
C VAL A 472 -20.55 -27.32 -20.58
N ALA A 473 -19.64 -26.47 -21.05
CA ALA A 473 -19.99 -25.17 -21.63
C ALA A 473 -20.91 -25.32 -22.87
N LYS A 474 -20.68 -26.30 -23.73
CA LYS A 474 -21.56 -26.58 -24.88
C LYS A 474 -22.95 -27.06 -24.42
N GLU A 475 -23.06 -27.88 -23.37
CA GLU A 475 -24.33 -28.30 -22.80
C GLU A 475 -25.08 -27.11 -22.20
N THR A 476 -24.37 -26.24 -21.49
CA THR A 476 -24.90 -24.98 -20.93
C THR A 476 -25.47 -24.09 -22.03
N ILE A 477 -24.75 -23.91 -23.15
CA ILE A 477 -25.20 -23.16 -24.33
C ILE A 477 -26.48 -23.75 -24.89
N ALA A 478 -26.51 -25.07 -25.13
CA ALA A 478 -27.68 -25.74 -25.68
C ALA A 478 -28.91 -25.59 -24.80
N LEU A 479 -28.72 -25.59 -23.48
CA LEU A 479 -29.81 -25.42 -22.54
C LEU A 479 -30.32 -23.95 -22.52
N HIS A 480 -29.45 -22.95 -22.56
CA HIS A 480 -29.85 -21.54 -22.70
C HIS A 480 -30.55 -21.26 -24.03
N GLU A 481 -30.11 -21.88 -25.13
CA GLU A 481 -30.80 -21.81 -26.43
C GLU A 481 -32.22 -22.37 -26.34
N LYS A 482 -32.38 -23.55 -25.71
CA LYS A 482 -33.69 -24.19 -25.52
C LYS A 482 -34.65 -23.37 -24.66
N LEU A 483 -34.11 -22.65 -23.67
CA LEU A 483 -34.89 -21.79 -22.77
C LEU A 483 -35.16 -20.41 -23.36
N GLY A 484 -34.49 -20.04 -24.45
CA GLY A 484 -34.59 -18.71 -25.06
C GLY A 484 -33.94 -17.60 -24.23
N ASP A 485 -33.06 -17.93 -23.28
CA ASP A 485 -32.35 -16.99 -22.41
C ASP A 485 -31.17 -16.37 -23.15
N LYS A 486 -31.46 -15.37 -23.95
CA LYS A 486 -30.45 -14.65 -24.74
C LYS A 486 -29.44 -13.90 -23.85
N GLN A 487 -29.81 -13.46 -22.66
CA GLN A 487 -28.93 -12.70 -21.80
C GLN A 487 -27.79 -13.56 -21.24
N ALA A 488 -28.10 -14.75 -20.74
CA ALA A 488 -27.13 -15.70 -20.22
C ALA A 488 -26.34 -16.40 -21.34
N LEU A 489 -27.00 -16.63 -22.53
CA LEU A 489 -26.38 -17.26 -23.68
C LEU A 489 -25.11 -16.55 -24.15
N GLY A 490 -25.10 -15.22 -24.14
CA GLY A 490 -23.88 -14.44 -24.45
C GLY A 490 -22.71 -14.72 -23.50
N GLY A 491 -23.00 -14.85 -22.21
CA GLY A 491 -22.00 -15.24 -21.21
C GLY A 491 -21.46 -16.67 -21.42
N ALA A 492 -22.37 -17.63 -21.70
CA ALA A 492 -21.98 -19.02 -21.93
C ALA A 492 -21.08 -19.19 -23.18
N TYR A 493 -21.36 -18.46 -24.27
CA TYR A 493 -20.44 -18.42 -25.42
C TYR A 493 -19.09 -17.77 -25.06
N GLY A 494 -19.07 -16.73 -24.21
CA GLY A 494 -17.85 -16.11 -23.69
C GLY A 494 -16.98 -17.09 -22.90
N ASN A 495 -17.61 -17.86 -21.99
CA ASN A 495 -16.94 -18.89 -21.19
C ASN A 495 -16.33 -19.99 -22.08
N LEU A 496 -17.09 -20.46 -23.08
CA LEU A 496 -16.52 -21.42 -24.04
C LEU A 496 -15.35 -20.82 -24.82
N GLY A 497 -15.43 -19.55 -25.22
CA GLY A 497 -14.31 -18.83 -25.84
C GLY A 497 -13.07 -18.81 -24.97
N SER A 498 -13.23 -18.55 -23.65
CA SER A 498 -12.12 -18.57 -22.70
C SER A 498 -11.49 -19.96 -22.56
N ILE A 499 -12.31 -21.03 -22.47
CA ILE A 499 -11.81 -22.40 -22.38
C ILE A 499 -11.04 -22.80 -23.65
N LEU A 500 -11.54 -22.43 -24.82
CA LEU A 500 -10.87 -22.71 -26.09
C LEU A 500 -9.56 -21.93 -26.26
N MET A 501 -9.40 -20.81 -25.60
CA MET A 501 -8.10 -20.11 -25.52
C MET A 501 -7.05 -20.95 -24.81
N GLU A 502 -7.39 -21.53 -23.67
CA GLU A 502 -6.48 -22.34 -22.87
C GLU A 502 -6.05 -23.63 -23.59
N THR A 503 -6.90 -24.13 -24.51
CA THR A 503 -6.56 -25.28 -25.38
C THR A 503 -5.88 -24.87 -26.69
N GLU A 504 -5.50 -23.61 -26.85
CA GLU A 504 -4.88 -23.03 -28.06
C GLU A 504 -5.76 -23.15 -29.33
N ASP A 505 -7.06 -23.45 -29.18
CA ASP A 505 -8.02 -23.36 -30.29
C ASP A 505 -8.45 -21.92 -30.51
N PHE A 506 -7.51 -21.09 -30.98
CA PHE A 506 -7.76 -19.66 -31.23
C PHE A 506 -8.89 -19.39 -32.25
N LYS A 507 -9.11 -20.33 -33.19
CA LYS A 507 -10.19 -20.19 -34.16
C LYS A 507 -11.55 -20.41 -33.52
N GLY A 508 -11.69 -21.50 -32.76
CA GLY A 508 -12.92 -21.77 -32.01
C GLY A 508 -13.22 -20.70 -31.00
N ALA A 509 -12.18 -20.21 -30.28
CA ALA A 509 -12.31 -19.10 -29.33
C ALA A 509 -12.80 -17.81 -30.00
N GLU A 510 -12.23 -17.40 -31.15
CA GLU A 510 -12.66 -16.22 -31.93
C GLU A 510 -14.13 -16.33 -32.36
N GLU A 511 -14.56 -17.50 -32.86
CA GLU A 511 -15.94 -17.73 -33.29
C GLU A 511 -16.93 -17.58 -32.12
N ASN A 512 -16.61 -18.12 -30.96
CA ASN A 512 -17.48 -18.08 -29.78
C ASN A 512 -17.54 -16.67 -29.15
N TYR A 513 -16.42 -15.96 -29.01
CA TYR A 513 -16.44 -14.55 -28.56
C TYR A 513 -17.20 -13.65 -29.53
N SER A 514 -17.06 -13.88 -30.84
CA SER A 514 -17.82 -13.09 -31.83
C SER A 514 -19.33 -13.31 -31.69
N LYS A 515 -19.78 -14.56 -31.43
CA LYS A 515 -21.20 -14.86 -31.13
C LYS A 515 -21.65 -14.22 -29.82
N ALA A 516 -20.84 -14.34 -28.76
CA ALA A 516 -21.11 -13.75 -27.46
C ALA A 516 -21.33 -12.23 -27.55
N ILE A 517 -20.41 -11.53 -28.21
CA ILE A 517 -20.46 -10.08 -28.42
C ILE A 517 -21.71 -9.69 -29.20
N LYS A 518 -22.01 -10.39 -30.31
CA LYS A 518 -23.19 -10.12 -31.13
C LYS A 518 -24.48 -10.21 -30.29
N ILE A 519 -24.62 -11.27 -29.48
CA ILE A 519 -25.79 -11.47 -28.63
C ILE A 519 -25.92 -10.36 -27.60
N LYS A 520 -24.80 -9.96 -26.96
CA LYS A 520 -24.79 -8.88 -25.95
C LYS A 520 -25.01 -7.49 -26.58
N GLU A 521 -24.51 -7.25 -27.81
CA GLU A 521 -24.82 -6.01 -28.57
C GLU A 521 -26.32 -5.93 -28.91
N GLU A 522 -26.94 -7.04 -29.34
CA GLU A 522 -28.38 -7.13 -29.64
C GLU A 522 -29.26 -6.93 -28.39
N SER A 523 -28.82 -7.39 -27.22
CA SER A 523 -29.53 -7.22 -25.94
C SER A 523 -29.27 -5.90 -25.24
N SER A 524 -28.38 -5.06 -25.80
CA SER A 524 -27.95 -3.79 -25.20
C SER A 524 -27.30 -3.95 -23.79
N ASP A 525 -26.78 -5.13 -23.50
CA ASP A 525 -26.11 -5.44 -22.23
C ASP A 525 -24.66 -4.93 -22.24
N LYS A 526 -24.49 -3.65 -21.91
CA LYS A 526 -23.18 -2.99 -21.89
C LYS A 526 -22.24 -3.57 -20.82
N SER A 527 -22.77 -4.10 -19.72
CA SER A 527 -21.94 -4.66 -18.63
C SER A 527 -21.26 -5.94 -19.09
N GLY A 528 -22.00 -6.88 -19.69
CA GLY A 528 -21.43 -8.14 -20.18
C GLY A 528 -20.47 -7.97 -21.37
N LEU A 529 -20.60 -6.90 -22.16
CA LEU A 529 -19.69 -6.62 -23.28
C LEU A 529 -18.27 -6.31 -22.85
N LYS A 530 -18.07 -5.72 -21.69
CA LYS A 530 -16.75 -5.30 -21.19
C LYS A 530 -15.78 -6.47 -21.08
N ASP A 531 -16.20 -7.54 -20.40
CA ASP A 531 -15.37 -8.71 -20.14
C ASP A 531 -15.11 -9.52 -21.44
N LEU A 532 -16.13 -9.58 -22.30
CA LEU A 532 -16.03 -10.22 -23.61
C LEU A 532 -15.05 -9.51 -24.54
N TYR A 533 -15.02 -8.16 -24.52
CA TYR A 533 -14.06 -7.41 -25.33
C TYR A 533 -12.64 -7.65 -24.86
N GLY A 534 -12.37 -7.73 -23.55
CA GLY A 534 -11.04 -8.03 -23.01
C GLY A 534 -10.51 -9.39 -23.48
N GLY A 535 -11.30 -10.44 -23.30
CA GLY A 535 -10.95 -11.80 -23.77
C GLY A 535 -10.77 -11.88 -25.29
N TYR A 536 -11.67 -11.28 -26.06
CA TYR A 536 -11.57 -11.30 -27.52
C TYR A 536 -10.37 -10.51 -28.04
N LEU A 537 -10.04 -9.37 -27.42
CA LEU A 537 -8.86 -8.57 -27.76
C LEU A 537 -7.58 -9.38 -27.64
N ASN A 538 -7.43 -10.13 -26.53
CA ASN A 538 -6.25 -10.99 -26.33
C ASN A 538 -6.07 -11.97 -27.48
N ILE A 539 -7.16 -12.63 -27.93
CA ILE A 539 -7.11 -13.55 -29.08
C ILE A 539 -6.68 -12.84 -30.35
N LEU A 540 -7.31 -11.70 -30.64
CA LEU A 540 -7.00 -10.95 -31.86
C LEU A 540 -5.55 -10.49 -31.91
N ILE A 541 -5.01 -10.09 -30.77
CA ILE A 541 -3.60 -9.68 -30.61
C ILE A 541 -2.68 -10.89 -30.80
N LEU A 542 -2.96 -12.02 -30.13
CA LEU A 542 -2.16 -13.25 -30.27
C LEU A 542 -2.20 -13.83 -31.69
N ALA A 543 -3.38 -13.76 -32.34
CA ALA A 543 -3.56 -14.21 -33.72
C ALA A 543 -3.01 -13.21 -34.76
N GLY A 544 -2.40 -12.10 -34.35
CA GLY A 544 -1.88 -11.08 -35.26
C GLY A 544 -2.96 -10.31 -36.05
N LYS A 545 -4.24 -10.39 -35.65
CA LYS A 545 -5.37 -9.73 -36.31
C LYS A 545 -5.54 -8.27 -35.84
N ILE A 546 -4.48 -7.51 -35.99
CA ILE A 546 -4.31 -6.18 -35.40
C ILE A 546 -5.40 -5.18 -35.79
N GLU A 547 -5.83 -5.15 -37.07
CA GLU A 547 -6.89 -4.24 -37.54
C GLU A 547 -8.25 -4.53 -36.88
N LYS A 548 -8.56 -5.81 -36.62
CA LYS A 548 -9.78 -6.17 -35.88
C LYS A 548 -9.67 -5.78 -34.41
N ALA A 549 -8.50 -5.99 -33.81
CA ALA A 549 -8.24 -5.60 -32.44
C ALA A 549 -8.42 -4.08 -32.25
N GLU A 550 -7.88 -3.24 -33.13
CA GLU A 550 -8.07 -1.78 -33.07
C GLU A 550 -9.54 -1.35 -33.13
N LYS A 551 -10.30 -1.96 -34.05
CA LYS A 551 -11.74 -1.66 -34.15
C LYS A 551 -12.48 -2.04 -32.86
N LEU A 552 -12.10 -3.17 -32.25
CA LEU A 552 -12.74 -3.66 -31.04
C LEU A 552 -12.40 -2.77 -29.83
N VAL A 553 -11.13 -2.38 -29.66
CA VAL A 553 -10.72 -1.42 -28.62
C VAL A 553 -11.44 -0.10 -28.79
N GLY A 554 -11.62 0.39 -30.04
CA GLY A 554 -12.37 1.61 -30.30
C GLY A 554 -13.83 1.53 -29.81
N LYS A 555 -14.49 0.38 -29.95
CA LYS A 555 -15.83 0.16 -29.38
C LYS A 555 -15.80 0.13 -27.86
N SER A 556 -14.85 -0.60 -27.26
CA SER A 556 -14.66 -0.71 -25.82
C SER A 556 -14.43 0.66 -25.19
N LEU A 557 -13.50 1.44 -25.76
CA LEU A 557 -13.15 2.78 -25.31
C LEU A 557 -14.38 3.71 -25.28
N LYS A 558 -15.24 3.63 -26.30
CA LYS A 558 -16.48 4.41 -26.32
C LYS A 558 -17.43 4.02 -25.19
N ILE A 559 -17.64 2.73 -24.96
CA ILE A 559 -18.52 2.23 -23.89
C ILE A 559 -17.96 2.66 -22.52
N ASN A 560 -16.65 2.50 -22.29
CA ASN A 560 -16.01 2.85 -21.03
C ASN A 560 -15.99 4.37 -20.80
N THR A 561 -15.85 5.18 -21.86
CA THR A 561 -15.97 6.65 -21.80
C THR A 561 -17.38 7.06 -21.42
N ASP A 562 -18.39 6.55 -22.11
CA ASP A 562 -19.81 6.86 -21.87
C ASP A 562 -20.24 6.46 -20.44
N ALA A 563 -19.66 5.36 -19.92
CA ALA A 563 -19.93 4.85 -18.59
C ALA A 563 -19.05 5.47 -17.48
N ASN A 564 -18.12 6.36 -17.84
CA ASN A 564 -17.09 6.91 -16.93
C ASN A 564 -16.34 5.81 -16.13
N ASN A 565 -16.08 4.66 -16.79
CA ASN A 565 -15.45 3.49 -16.20
C ASN A 565 -13.92 3.60 -16.29
N ILE A 566 -13.30 4.18 -15.27
CA ILE A 566 -11.84 4.43 -15.24
C ILE A 566 -11.04 3.13 -15.45
N ASN A 567 -11.39 2.03 -14.77
CA ASN A 567 -10.68 0.76 -14.89
C ASN A 567 -10.76 0.19 -16.32
N GLY A 568 -11.93 0.31 -16.97
CA GLY A 568 -12.10 -0.07 -18.36
C GLY A 568 -11.28 0.79 -19.33
N LEU A 569 -11.21 2.09 -19.09
CA LEU A 569 -10.39 3.01 -19.89
C LEU A 569 -8.89 2.69 -19.76
N VAL A 570 -8.41 2.38 -18.56
CA VAL A 570 -7.03 1.94 -18.32
C VAL A 570 -6.72 0.69 -19.13
N ALA A 571 -7.59 -0.34 -19.05
CA ALA A 571 -7.42 -1.57 -19.81
C ALA A 571 -7.40 -1.32 -21.34
N ASP A 572 -8.29 -0.46 -21.83
CA ASP A 572 -8.36 -0.11 -23.27
C ASP A 572 -7.08 0.60 -23.72
N TYR A 573 -6.56 1.55 -22.96
CA TYR A 573 -5.30 2.23 -23.29
C TYR A 573 -4.09 1.27 -23.21
N ARG A 574 -4.04 0.32 -22.28
CA ARG A 574 -3.02 -0.73 -22.25
C ARG A 574 -3.08 -1.60 -23.51
N ASN A 575 -4.28 -2.00 -23.91
CA ASN A 575 -4.48 -2.78 -25.14
C ASN A 575 -4.06 -2.01 -26.40
N LEU A 576 -4.37 -0.72 -26.49
CA LEU A 576 -3.87 0.15 -27.57
C LEU A 576 -2.35 0.25 -27.55
N GLY A 577 -1.75 0.32 -26.38
CA GLY A 577 -0.29 0.27 -26.20
C GLY A 577 0.29 -1.03 -26.74
N ASN A 578 -0.27 -2.18 -26.38
CA ASN A 578 0.15 -3.51 -26.86
C ASN A 578 0.00 -3.65 -28.38
N ILE A 579 -1.10 -3.17 -28.94
CA ILE A 579 -1.34 -3.14 -30.38
C ILE A 579 -0.27 -2.27 -31.08
N SER A 580 0.01 -1.09 -30.55
CA SER A 580 1.06 -0.21 -31.08
C SER A 580 2.44 -0.86 -31.04
N LEU A 581 2.75 -1.61 -29.96
CA LEU A 581 3.99 -2.39 -29.85
C LEU A 581 4.13 -3.42 -30.97
N GLN A 582 3.07 -4.18 -31.25
CA GLN A 582 3.09 -5.17 -32.33
C GLN A 582 3.28 -4.54 -33.71
N LYS A 583 2.76 -3.33 -33.91
CA LYS A 583 2.99 -2.52 -35.11
C LYS A 583 4.39 -1.90 -35.16
N LYS A 584 5.18 -2.02 -34.10
CA LYS A 584 6.43 -1.30 -33.90
C LYS A 584 6.26 0.22 -33.89
N ASP A 585 5.04 0.71 -33.58
CA ASP A 585 4.73 2.12 -33.33
C ASP A 585 5.08 2.44 -31.89
N TRP A 586 6.35 2.70 -31.64
CA TRP A 586 6.88 3.00 -30.32
C TRP A 586 6.27 4.26 -29.68
N ALA A 587 5.97 5.28 -30.52
CA ALA A 587 5.39 6.53 -30.05
C ALA A 587 3.93 6.36 -29.63
N GLY A 588 3.16 5.60 -30.43
CA GLY A 588 1.79 5.22 -30.10
C GLY A 588 1.73 4.37 -28.82
N ALA A 589 2.64 3.40 -28.65
CA ALA A 589 2.70 2.57 -27.45
C ALA A 589 2.98 3.42 -26.19
N GLU A 590 4.00 4.28 -26.25
CA GLU A 590 4.36 5.17 -25.15
C GLU A 590 3.18 6.08 -24.76
N LYS A 591 2.55 6.73 -25.74
CA LYS A 591 1.40 7.61 -25.51
C LYS A 591 0.26 6.89 -24.80
N ASN A 592 -0.09 5.70 -25.26
CA ASN A 592 -1.22 4.96 -24.72
C ASN A 592 -0.95 4.45 -23.29
N TYR A 593 0.24 3.91 -23.04
CA TYR A 593 0.62 3.53 -21.67
C TYR A 593 0.70 4.71 -20.70
N LEU A 594 1.12 5.90 -21.19
CA LEU A 594 1.10 7.12 -20.35
C LEU A 594 -0.33 7.56 -20.03
N GLN A 595 -1.29 7.39 -20.93
CA GLN A 595 -2.70 7.68 -20.65
C GLN A 595 -3.27 6.74 -19.58
N ALA A 596 -2.94 5.45 -19.64
CA ALA A 596 -3.31 4.50 -18.59
C ALA A 596 -2.72 4.92 -17.23
N LEU A 597 -1.42 5.22 -17.18
CA LEU A 597 -0.73 5.68 -15.98
C LEU A 597 -1.32 7.00 -15.41
N GLU A 598 -1.70 7.94 -16.27
CA GLU A 598 -2.32 9.20 -15.84
C GLU A 598 -3.67 8.96 -15.16
N LEU A 599 -4.50 8.07 -15.71
CA LEU A 599 -5.79 7.70 -15.11
C LEU A 599 -5.62 7.05 -13.75
N ASN A 600 -4.70 6.09 -13.62
CA ASN A 600 -4.41 5.43 -12.35
C ASN A 600 -3.78 6.38 -11.33
N THR A 601 -2.96 7.36 -11.78
CA THR A 601 -2.40 8.40 -10.92
C THR A 601 -3.50 9.30 -10.35
N LYS A 602 -4.49 9.69 -11.16
CA LYS A 602 -5.65 10.48 -10.69
C LYS A 602 -6.53 9.70 -9.71
N ALA A 603 -6.60 8.39 -9.87
CA ALA A 603 -7.36 7.50 -8.98
C ALA A 603 -6.57 7.06 -7.73
N ASP A 604 -5.31 7.44 -7.58
CA ASP A 604 -4.36 6.99 -6.54
C ASP A 604 -4.28 5.46 -6.42
N ASN A 605 -4.41 4.75 -7.56
CA ASN A 605 -4.38 3.29 -7.62
C ASN A 605 -2.94 2.79 -7.76
N LYS A 606 -2.23 2.68 -6.65
CA LYS A 606 -0.80 2.32 -6.62
C LYS A 606 -0.46 0.97 -7.25
N PRO A 607 -1.22 -0.13 -7.04
CA PRO A 607 -0.98 -1.39 -7.73
C PRO A 607 -0.99 -1.26 -9.24
N GLU A 608 -2.01 -0.61 -9.78
CA GLU A 608 -2.17 -0.40 -11.22
C GLU A 608 -1.12 0.59 -11.79
N MET A 609 -0.73 1.61 -11.01
CA MET A 609 0.38 2.50 -11.37
C MET A 609 1.71 1.74 -11.49
N ALA A 610 1.96 0.75 -10.62
CA ALA A 610 3.14 -0.10 -10.72
C ALA A 610 3.12 -0.90 -12.02
N GLU A 611 1.96 -1.48 -12.38
CA GLU A 611 1.78 -2.22 -13.64
C GLU A 611 1.98 -1.34 -14.88
N ASP A 612 1.43 -0.12 -14.88
CA ASP A 612 1.63 0.82 -16.00
C ASP A 612 3.11 1.23 -16.15
N ASN A 613 3.84 1.40 -15.04
CA ASN A 613 5.27 1.63 -15.10
C ASN A 613 6.03 0.40 -15.64
N ARG A 614 5.55 -0.85 -15.39
CA ARG A 614 6.10 -2.08 -16.01
C ARG A 614 5.91 -2.08 -17.52
N ASN A 615 4.73 -1.72 -17.99
CA ASN A 615 4.47 -1.59 -19.42
C ASN A 615 5.42 -0.57 -20.06
N GLN A 616 5.67 0.55 -19.41
CA GLN A 616 6.63 1.56 -19.87
C GLN A 616 8.07 1.02 -19.89
N TYR A 617 8.56 0.40 -18.81
CA TYR A 617 9.94 -0.09 -18.86
C TYR A 617 10.11 -1.24 -19.86
N ASN A 618 9.11 -2.11 -20.04
CA ASN A 618 9.15 -3.16 -21.06
C ASN A 618 9.23 -2.60 -22.48
N LEU A 619 8.51 -1.51 -22.77
CA LEU A 619 8.62 -0.76 -24.01
C LEU A 619 10.07 -0.28 -24.23
N TYR A 620 10.67 0.35 -23.22
CA TYR A 620 12.01 0.90 -23.33
C TYR A 620 13.11 -0.18 -23.32
N LEU A 621 12.89 -1.33 -22.68
CA LEU A 621 13.78 -2.50 -22.81
C LEU A 621 13.83 -3.01 -24.26
N GLN A 622 12.68 -3.07 -24.95
CA GLN A 622 12.63 -3.46 -26.37
C GLN A 622 13.28 -2.43 -27.29
N LYS A 623 13.29 -1.16 -26.91
CA LYS A 623 13.99 -0.07 -27.61
C LYS A 623 15.48 0.01 -27.29
N GLU A 624 15.97 -0.81 -26.36
CA GLU A 624 17.32 -0.72 -25.79
C GLU A 624 17.63 0.66 -25.17
N ASP A 625 16.58 1.42 -24.77
CA ASP A 625 16.72 2.68 -24.06
C ASP A 625 16.83 2.43 -22.56
N TRP A 626 18.01 2.04 -22.15
CA TRP A 626 18.32 1.67 -20.76
C TRP A 626 18.06 2.80 -19.75
N LYS A 627 18.15 4.05 -20.18
CA LYS A 627 17.93 5.22 -19.31
C LYS A 627 16.46 5.35 -18.93
N ASN A 628 15.56 5.28 -19.91
CA ASN A 628 14.14 5.36 -19.66
C ASN A 628 13.60 4.07 -19.04
N ALA A 629 14.11 2.89 -19.43
CA ALA A 629 13.81 1.63 -18.79
C ALA A 629 14.11 1.67 -17.28
N GLU A 630 15.29 2.15 -16.87
CA GLU A 630 15.64 2.35 -15.47
C GLU A 630 14.68 3.27 -14.74
N LYS A 631 14.37 4.43 -15.33
CA LYS A 631 13.45 5.42 -14.73
C LYS A 631 12.11 4.81 -14.34
N TYR A 632 11.50 4.04 -15.25
CA TYR A 632 10.19 3.44 -15.01
C TYR A 632 10.28 2.18 -14.15
N ALA A 633 11.35 1.40 -14.26
CA ALA A 633 11.57 0.25 -13.38
C ALA A 633 11.77 0.66 -11.92
N LEU A 634 12.49 1.76 -11.65
CA LEU A 634 12.62 2.31 -10.29
C LEU A 634 11.29 2.81 -9.73
N LYS A 635 10.42 3.40 -10.57
CA LYS A 635 9.08 3.83 -10.13
C LYS A 635 8.19 2.63 -9.79
N SER A 636 8.18 1.60 -10.64
CA SER A 636 7.44 0.37 -10.39
C SER A 636 7.92 -0.29 -9.10
N PHE A 637 9.23 -0.44 -8.95
CA PHE A 637 9.87 -1.01 -7.77
C PHE A 637 9.48 -0.25 -6.48
N ALA A 638 9.54 1.09 -6.49
CA ALA A 638 9.19 1.90 -5.32
C ALA A 638 7.71 1.74 -4.92
N LEU A 639 6.80 1.69 -5.91
CA LEU A 639 5.38 1.45 -5.67
C LEU A 639 5.14 0.05 -5.12
N ALA A 640 5.79 -0.99 -5.69
CA ALA A 640 5.67 -2.36 -5.22
C ALA A 640 6.18 -2.53 -3.76
N GLU A 641 7.28 -1.86 -3.39
CA GLU A 641 7.75 -1.82 -2.00
C GLU A 641 6.75 -1.13 -1.07
N GLU A 642 6.20 0.01 -1.49
CA GLU A 642 5.24 0.77 -0.70
C GLU A 642 3.97 -0.03 -0.38
N ILE A 643 3.44 -0.76 -1.38
CA ILE A 643 2.26 -1.63 -1.20
C ILE A 643 2.60 -3.01 -0.63
N LYS A 644 3.87 -3.27 -0.31
CA LYS A 644 4.39 -4.56 0.21
C LYS A 644 4.14 -5.76 -0.73
N ASP A 645 4.08 -5.51 -2.02
CA ASP A 645 3.97 -6.57 -3.04
C ASP A 645 5.35 -7.19 -3.30
N ASN A 646 5.69 -8.20 -2.52
CA ASN A 646 7.00 -8.86 -2.60
C ASN A 646 7.24 -9.54 -3.95
N ARG A 647 6.21 -10.09 -4.62
CA ARG A 647 6.39 -10.74 -5.94
C ARG A 647 6.81 -9.74 -7.01
N ASN A 648 6.13 -8.60 -7.05
CA ASN A 648 6.45 -7.55 -7.99
C ASN A 648 7.75 -6.83 -7.63
N THR A 649 8.05 -6.65 -6.35
CA THR A 649 9.35 -6.13 -5.86
C THR A 649 10.50 -7.04 -6.32
N LEU A 650 10.34 -8.36 -6.25
CA LEU A 650 11.33 -9.34 -6.73
C LEU A 650 11.54 -9.24 -8.26
N SER A 651 10.45 -9.22 -9.01
CA SER A 651 10.49 -9.10 -10.48
C SER A 651 11.20 -7.82 -10.92
N ASP A 652 10.80 -6.66 -10.35
CA ASP A 652 11.37 -5.36 -10.68
C ASP A 652 12.85 -5.26 -10.27
N SER A 653 13.25 -5.87 -9.13
CA SER A 653 14.66 -5.95 -8.72
C SER A 653 15.53 -6.71 -9.73
N ARG A 654 15.03 -7.81 -10.26
CA ARG A 654 15.72 -8.61 -11.29
C ARG A 654 15.83 -7.85 -12.61
N VAL A 655 14.78 -7.12 -13.00
CA VAL A 655 14.81 -6.26 -14.19
C VAL A 655 15.83 -5.13 -14.02
N LEU A 656 15.84 -4.46 -12.86
CA LEU A 656 16.83 -3.43 -12.56
C LEU A 656 18.25 -4.00 -12.58
N THR A 657 18.47 -5.20 -12.03
CA THR A 657 19.76 -5.88 -12.13
C THR A 657 20.18 -6.05 -13.60
N LYS A 658 19.29 -6.52 -14.48
CA LYS A 658 19.56 -6.67 -15.90
C LYS A 658 19.90 -5.33 -16.56
N ILE A 659 19.13 -4.27 -16.28
CA ILE A 659 19.39 -2.93 -16.80
C ILE A 659 20.80 -2.45 -16.38
N TYR A 660 21.18 -2.65 -15.12
CA TYR A 660 22.49 -2.23 -14.63
C TYR A 660 23.65 -3.11 -15.15
N VAL A 661 23.36 -4.37 -15.55
CA VAL A 661 24.34 -5.19 -16.29
C VAL A 661 24.66 -4.54 -17.63
N GLU A 662 23.65 -4.17 -18.42
CA GLU A 662 23.81 -3.51 -19.72
C GLU A 662 24.48 -2.13 -19.61
N LYS A 663 24.13 -1.37 -18.57
CA LYS A 663 24.78 -0.06 -18.25
C LYS A 663 26.18 -0.22 -17.66
N LYS A 664 26.61 -1.42 -17.31
CA LYS A 664 27.90 -1.71 -16.64
C LYS A 664 28.08 -0.99 -15.29
N GLU A 665 26.98 -0.72 -14.59
CA GLU A 665 26.95 -0.04 -13.30
C GLU A 665 27.03 -1.02 -12.13
N ARG A 666 28.22 -1.49 -11.81
CA ARG A 666 28.47 -2.60 -10.86
C ARG A 666 27.93 -2.37 -9.44
N ALA A 667 27.95 -1.15 -8.93
CA ALA A 667 27.43 -0.85 -7.59
C ALA A 667 25.91 -1.06 -7.51
N ASN A 668 25.18 -0.64 -8.55
CA ASN A 668 23.74 -0.83 -8.65
C ASN A 668 23.38 -2.31 -8.91
N GLN A 669 24.17 -3.04 -9.70
CA GLN A 669 24.03 -4.49 -9.84
C GLN A 669 24.08 -5.18 -8.46
N ASP A 670 25.13 -4.88 -7.68
CA ASP A 670 25.31 -5.46 -6.33
C ASP A 670 24.10 -5.17 -5.43
N LYS A 671 23.65 -3.93 -5.39
CA LYS A 671 22.48 -3.50 -4.62
C LYS A 671 21.24 -4.33 -4.97
N PHE A 672 20.92 -4.46 -6.26
CA PHE A 672 19.69 -5.10 -6.68
C PHE A 672 19.78 -6.64 -6.67
N TYR A 673 20.96 -7.25 -6.80
CA TYR A 673 21.12 -8.68 -6.49
C TYR A 673 20.82 -8.98 -5.01
N HIS A 674 21.34 -8.16 -4.08
CA HIS A 674 21.03 -8.32 -2.66
C HIS A 674 19.56 -8.06 -2.36
N LYS A 675 18.95 -7.06 -3.01
CA LYS A 675 17.52 -6.76 -2.82
C LYS A 675 16.62 -7.88 -3.34
N SER A 676 16.97 -8.47 -4.47
CA SER A 676 16.29 -9.64 -5.01
C SER A 676 16.33 -10.82 -4.03
N LEU A 677 17.52 -11.14 -3.49
CA LEU A 677 17.69 -12.21 -2.50
C LEU A 677 16.90 -11.93 -1.21
N GLU A 678 17.00 -10.72 -0.65
CA GLU A 678 16.20 -10.31 0.52
C GLU A 678 14.69 -10.52 0.29
N THR A 679 14.24 -10.18 -0.91
CA THR A 679 12.81 -10.26 -1.25
C THR A 679 12.37 -11.70 -1.46
N SER A 680 13.16 -12.54 -2.13
CA SER A 680 12.87 -13.97 -2.30
C SER A 680 12.85 -14.71 -0.94
N GLU A 681 13.70 -14.31 0.01
CA GLU A 681 13.68 -14.84 1.39
C GLU A 681 12.39 -14.44 2.14
N LYS A 682 11.85 -13.24 1.90
CA LYS A 682 10.54 -12.82 2.45
C LYS A 682 9.38 -13.62 1.86
N ILE A 683 9.44 -13.93 0.55
CA ILE A 683 8.46 -14.79 -0.14
C ILE A 683 8.53 -16.22 0.38
N LYS A 684 9.69 -16.65 0.88
CA LYS A 684 9.96 -18.02 1.37
C LYS A 684 9.77 -19.10 0.30
N ASP A 685 9.93 -18.76 -0.99
CA ASP A 685 9.97 -19.74 -2.06
C ASP A 685 11.41 -20.24 -2.26
N PRO A 686 11.70 -21.52 -1.95
CA PRO A 686 13.05 -22.04 -2.05
C PRO A 686 13.65 -21.99 -3.48
N ARG A 687 12.82 -22.07 -4.53
CA ARG A 687 13.29 -21.99 -5.92
C ARG A 687 13.76 -20.58 -6.25
N GLU A 688 12.99 -19.55 -5.84
CA GLU A 688 13.35 -18.16 -6.05
C GLU A 688 14.63 -17.79 -5.26
N ILE A 689 14.78 -18.28 -4.03
CA ILE A 689 15.98 -18.08 -3.21
C ILE A 689 17.20 -18.73 -3.92
N CYS A 690 17.08 -19.97 -4.42
CA CYS A 690 18.16 -20.63 -5.16
C CYS A 690 18.56 -19.85 -6.42
N ALA A 691 17.58 -19.34 -7.17
CA ALA A 691 17.83 -18.56 -8.37
C ALA A 691 18.62 -17.26 -8.07
N ASP A 692 18.24 -16.54 -7.02
CA ASP A 692 18.92 -15.30 -6.61
C ASP A 692 20.31 -15.56 -6.03
N LEU A 693 20.49 -16.62 -5.21
CA LEU A 693 21.79 -17.04 -4.69
C LEU A 693 22.75 -17.41 -5.83
N ARG A 694 22.27 -18.15 -6.84
CA ARG A 694 23.05 -18.49 -8.04
C ARG A 694 23.42 -17.24 -8.85
N GLY A 695 22.48 -16.30 -9.01
CA GLY A 695 22.74 -15.03 -9.66
C GLY A 695 23.83 -14.24 -8.96
N LEU A 696 23.70 -14.06 -7.64
CA LEU A 696 24.68 -13.37 -6.82
C LEU A 696 26.03 -14.12 -6.77
N GLY A 697 26.02 -15.45 -6.74
CA GLY A 697 27.21 -16.27 -6.83
C GLY A 697 27.99 -16.07 -8.14
N LYS A 698 27.29 -16.08 -9.27
CA LYS A 698 27.87 -15.79 -10.61
C LYS A 698 28.46 -14.38 -10.66
N PHE A 699 27.72 -13.39 -10.16
CA PHE A 699 28.20 -12.00 -10.09
C PHE A 699 29.46 -11.85 -9.22
N ASN A 700 29.50 -12.50 -8.06
CA ASN A 700 30.68 -12.49 -7.21
C ASN A 700 31.88 -13.21 -7.84
N MET A 701 31.64 -14.29 -8.61
CA MET A 701 32.68 -15.01 -9.32
C MET A 701 33.31 -14.15 -10.43
N GLU A 702 32.49 -13.40 -11.19
CA GLU A 702 32.96 -12.45 -12.23
C GLU A 702 33.82 -11.31 -11.64
N ARG A 703 33.56 -10.93 -10.39
CA ARG A 703 34.32 -9.93 -9.65
C ARG A 703 35.58 -10.49 -8.98
N GLY A 704 35.81 -11.79 -9.03
CA GLY A 704 36.91 -12.46 -8.37
C GLY A 704 36.68 -12.69 -6.86
N TYR A 705 35.49 -12.43 -6.32
CA TYR A 705 35.13 -12.67 -4.92
C TYR A 705 34.73 -14.15 -4.69
N ARG A 706 35.74 -15.04 -4.85
CA ARG A 706 35.55 -16.49 -4.90
C ARG A 706 34.95 -17.07 -3.62
N GLU A 707 35.31 -16.54 -2.45
CA GLU A 707 34.76 -16.96 -1.16
C GLU A 707 33.25 -16.68 -1.07
N LYS A 708 32.84 -15.44 -1.41
CA LYS A 708 31.43 -15.08 -1.45
C LYS A 708 30.65 -15.87 -2.50
N ALA A 709 31.25 -16.12 -3.65
CA ALA A 709 30.64 -16.98 -4.67
C ALA A 709 30.43 -18.41 -4.15
N SER A 710 31.43 -18.96 -3.45
CA SER A 710 31.35 -20.27 -2.83
C SER A 710 30.23 -20.37 -1.80
N GLU A 711 30.14 -19.37 -0.92
CA GLU A 711 29.10 -19.29 0.11
C GLU A 711 27.69 -19.26 -0.51
N ASN A 712 27.47 -18.45 -1.53
CA ASN A 712 26.19 -18.36 -2.20
C ASN A 712 25.81 -19.67 -2.92
N PHE A 713 26.75 -20.27 -3.66
CA PHE A 713 26.48 -21.53 -4.36
C PHE A 713 26.28 -22.70 -3.36
N GLN A 714 27.01 -22.74 -2.26
CA GLN A 714 26.82 -23.74 -1.21
C GLN A 714 25.45 -23.63 -0.56
N ARG A 715 25.02 -22.41 -0.22
CA ARG A 715 23.71 -22.16 0.36
C ARG A 715 22.59 -22.54 -0.61
N SER A 716 22.72 -22.22 -1.90
CA SER A 716 21.77 -22.65 -2.94
C SER A 716 21.69 -24.18 -3.00
N PHE A 717 22.85 -24.86 -3.02
CA PHE A 717 22.95 -26.32 -3.04
C PHE A 717 22.28 -26.98 -1.84
N GLU A 718 22.44 -26.45 -0.62
CA GLU A 718 21.81 -26.97 0.59
C GLU A 718 20.27 -26.85 0.52
N ILE A 719 19.76 -25.77 -0.07
CA ILE A 719 18.32 -25.58 -0.26
C ILE A 719 17.80 -26.52 -1.34
N SER A 720 18.42 -26.58 -2.51
CA SER A 720 17.97 -27.39 -3.65
C SER A 720 18.04 -28.91 -3.37
N SER A 721 19.02 -29.34 -2.55
CA SER A 721 19.13 -30.73 -2.11
C SER A 721 17.90 -31.24 -1.34
N LYS A 722 17.13 -30.34 -0.72
CA LYS A 722 15.91 -30.64 0.05
C LYS A 722 14.63 -30.54 -0.76
N LEU A 723 14.69 -29.94 -1.98
CA LEU A 723 13.52 -29.68 -2.81
C LEU A 723 13.01 -30.91 -3.59
N ASN A 724 13.77 -32.01 -3.63
CA ASN A 724 13.50 -33.15 -4.51
C ASN A 724 13.37 -32.77 -6.01
N ASP A 725 13.89 -31.60 -6.39
CA ASP A 725 13.92 -31.10 -7.77
C ASP A 725 15.28 -31.31 -8.38
N LYS A 726 15.39 -32.40 -9.14
CA LYS A 726 16.67 -32.83 -9.75
C LYS A 726 17.23 -31.80 -10.73
N LYS A 727 16.37 -30.99 -11.37
CA LYS A 727 16.79 -29.95 -12.32
C LYS A 727 17.50 -28.81 -11.63
N GLU A 728 16.90 -28.28 -10.55
CA GLU A 728 17.49 -27.26 -9.72
C GLU A 728 18.80 -27.76 -9.07
N PHE A 729 18.82 -29.02 -8.61
CA PHE A 729 19.99 -29.63 -8.00
C PHE A 729 21.13 -29.83 -9.00
N ALA A 730 20.82 -30.14 -10.26
CA ALA A 730 21.82 -30.24 -11.35
C ALA A 730 22.45 -28.87 -11.62
N GLU A 731 21.68 -27.79 -11.61
CA GLU A 731 22.21 -26.44 -11.82
C GLU A 731 23.18 -26.03 -10.72
N ASP A 732 22.92 -26.39 -9.46
CA ASP A 732 23.83 -26.09 -8.36
C ASP A 732 25.13 -26.89 -8.44
N HIS A 733 25.07 -28.17 -8.83
CA HIS A 733 26.28 -28.97 -9.14
C HIS A 733 27.12 -28.31 -10.23
N ARG A 734 26.50 -27.81 -11.29
CA ARG A 734 27.15 -27.08 -12.38
C ARG A 734 27.83 -25.80 -11.93
N ASN A 735 27.15 -25.00 -11.08
CA ASN A 735 27.72 -23.75 -10.56
C ASN A 735 28.91 -23.99 -9.61
N LEU A 736 28.83 -25.03 -8.76
CA LEU A 736 29.96 -25.47 -7.93
C LEU A 736 31.11 -26.00 -8.77
N ALA A 737 30.80 -26.75 -9.86
CA ALA A 737 31.81 -27.24 -10.81
C ALA A 737 32.51 -26.07 -11.50
N ASN A 738 31.77 -25.04 -11.95
CA ASN A 738 32.34 -23.83 -12.55
C ASN A 738 33.28 -23.10 -11.55
N LEU A 739 32.91 -23.02 -10.29
CA LEU A 739 33.77 -22.46 -9.26
C LEU A 739 35.03 -23.30 -9.03
N ALA A 740 34.88 -24.62 -8.89
CA ALA A 740 36.02 -25.56 -8.75
C ALA A 740 36.98 -25.43 -9.93
N PHE A 741 36.45 -25.38 -11.16
CA PHE A 741 37.22 -25.17 -12.37
C PHE A 741 37.99 -23.84 -12.36
N SER A 742 37.33 -22.74 -12.00
CA SER A 742 37.98 -21.41 -11.89
C SER A 742 39.09 -21.38 -10.81
N ASN A 743 38.98 -22.21 -9.79
CA ASN A 743 39.98 -22.39 -8.73
C ASN A 743 41.08 -23.40 -9.09
N GLY A 744 41.10 -23.94 -10.31
CA GLY A 744 42.09 -24.89 -10.79
C GLY A 744 41.89 -26.32 -10.26
N LYS A 745 40.81 -26.63 -9.55
CA LYS A 745 40.47 -27.93 -8.98
C LYS A 745 39.77 -28.81 -10.05
N ARG A 746 40.50 -29.20 -11.09
CA ARG A 746 39.94 -29.83 -12.30
C ARG A 746 39.24 -31.17 -12.04
N LYS A 747 39.79 -32.04 -11.15
CA LYS A 747 39.17 -33.33 -10.81
C LYS A 747 37.82 -33.11 -10.09
N GLU A 748 37.77 -32.22 -9.11
CA GLU A 748 36.54 -31.87 -8.40
C GLU A 748 35.49 -31.31 -9.36
N ALA A 749 35.90 -30.43 -10.30
CA ALA A 749 35.02 -29.89 -11.32
C ALA A 749 34.44 -30.99 -12.25
N GLU A 750 35.27 -31.94 -12.69
CA GLU A 750 34.82 -33.08 -13.53
C GLU A 750 33.77 -33.92 -12.80
N GLU A 751 34.00 -34.30 -11.55
CA GLU A 751 33.08 -35.09 -10.74
C GLU A 751 31.71 -34.36 -10.57
N LEU A 752 31.74 -33.07 -10.35
CA LEU A 752 30.53 -32.27 -10.19
C LEU A 752 29.76 -32.10 -11.52
N TYR A 753 30.44 -31.87 -12.65
CA TYR A 753 29.79 -31.82 -13.96
C TYR A 753 29.17 -33.19 -14.34
N LEU A 754 29.83 -34.30 -14.04
CA LEU A 754 29.28 -35.65 -14.27
C LEU A 754 28.02 -35.91 -13.44
N LYS A 755 27.99 -35.41 -12.18
CA LYS A 755 26.79 -35.49 -11.34
C LYS A 755 25.66 -34.65 -11.93
N ALA A 756 25.95 -33.42 -12.39
CA ALA A 756 24.98 -32.55 -13.03
C ALA A 756 24.40 -33.24 -14.30
N LEU A 757 25.28 -33.76 -15.16
CA LEU A 757 24.88 -34.46 -16.38
C LEU A 757 23.97 -35.68 -16.11
N LYS A 758 24.31 -36.48 -15.09
CA LYS A 758 23.47 -37.61 -14.68
C LYS A 758 22.05 -37.12 -14.27
N LEU A 759 21.97 -36.08 -13.47
CA LEU A 759 20.70 -35.53 -13.01
C LEU A 759 19.86 -34.97 -14.18
N THR A 760 20.48 -34.23 -15.11
CA THR A 760 19.80 -33.69 -16.29
C THR A 760 19.30 -34.79 -17.23
N GLN A 761 20.05 -35.89 -17.36
CA GLN A 761 19.61 -37.06 -18.11
C GLN A 761 18.45 -37.79 -17.41
N GLU A 762 18.48 -37.96 -16.10
CA GLU A 762 17.40 -38.59 -15.33
C GLU A 762 16.07 -37.84 -15.43
N VAL A 763 16.08 -36.51 -15.59
CA VAL A 763 14.86 -35.70 -15.77
C VAL A 763 14.52 -35.38 -17.23
N ASN A 764 15.23 -36.00 -18.18
CA ASN A 764 15.06 -35.73 -19.60
C ASN A 764 15.13 -34.23 -19.96
N ASP A 765 16.16 -33.54 -19.42
CA ASP A 765 16.46 -32.13 -19.76
C ASP A 765 17.64 -32.07 -20.75
N PRO A 766 17.41 -32.23 -22.05
CA PRO A 766 18.48 -32.25 -23.05
C PRO A 766 19.21 -30.91 -23.15
N LYS A 767 18.56 -29.79 -22.84
CA LYS A 767 19.20 -28.49 -22.81
C LYS A 767 20.23 -28.39 -21.69
N GLY A 768 19.87 -28.84 -20.48
CA GLY A 768 20.78 -28.91 -19.32
C GLY A 768 21.91 -29.88 -19.58
N ALA A 769 21.63 -31.08 -20.14
CA ALA A 769 22.63 -32.07 -20.52
C ALA A 769 23.61 -31.51 -21.54
N GLY A 770 23.14 -30.77 -22.55
CA GLY A 770 23.98 -30.12 -23.55
C GLY A 770 24.95 -29.11 -22.94
N GLN A 771 24.51 -28.35 -21.92
CA GLN A 771 25.37 -27.44 -21.17
C GLN A 771 26.45 -28.18 -20.37
N ASP A 772 26.06 -29.25 -19.65
CA ASP A 772 26.98 -30.06 -18.85
C ASP A 772 28.05 -30.74 -19.71
N LEU A 773 27.64 -31.28 -20.86
CA LEU A 773 28.54 -31.86 -21.85
C LEU A 773 29.50 -30.80 -22.43
N THR A 774 29.02 -29.59 -22.67
CA THR A 774 29.89 -28.49 -23.13
C THR A 774 30.97 -28.15 -22.10
N TYR A 775 30.62 -28.09 -20.81
CA TYR A 775 31.59 -27.83 -19.73
C TYR A 775 32.60 -28.97 -19.58
N LEU A 776 32.16 -30.22 -19.67
CA LEU A 776 33.05 -31.38 -19.69
C LEU A 776 34.00 -31.34 -20.88
N GLY A 777 33.49 -31.03 -22.08
CA GLY A 777 34.30 -30.85 -23.30
C GLY A 777 35.35 -29.74 -23.08
N ASN A 778 34.95 -28.61 -22.54
CA ASN A 778 35.86 -27.48 -22.22
C ASN A 778 36.95 -27.90 -21.24
N LEU A 779 36.60 -28.68 -20.23
CA LEU A 779 37.56 -29.19 -19.22
C LEU A 779 38.59 -30.12 -19.89
N LYS A 780 38.14 -31.10 -20.70
CA LYS A 780 39.03 -32.01 -21.44
C LYS A 780 39.89 -31.28 -22.45
N PHE A 781 39.35 -30.26 -23.13
CA PHE A 781 40.10 -29.42 -24.03
C PHE A 781 41.26 -28.70 -23.32
N LYS A 782 41.00 -28.16 -22.11
CA LYS A 782 42.04 -27.52 -21.27
C LYS A 782 43.09 -28.50 -20.74
N ASP A 783 42.76 -29.79 -20.66
CA ASP A 783 43.67 -30.87 -20.29
C ASP A 783 44.43 -31.42 -21.51
N ALA A 784 44.30 -30.79 -22.69
CA ALA A 784 44.86 -31.22 -23.98
C ALA A 784 44.38 -32.59 -24.45
N LYS A 785 43.27 -33.09 -23.93
CA LYS A 785 42.59 -34.32 -24.31
C LYS A 785 41.56 -34.05 -25.41
N TYR A 786 42.01 -33.68 -26.59
CA TYR A 786 41.16 -33.11 -27.63
C TYR A 786 40.13 -34.12 -28.18
N ASP A 787 40.43 -35.39 -28.23
CA ASP A 787 39.50 -36.42 -28.73
C ASP A 787 38.38 -36.69 -27.73
N GLU A 788 38.66 -36.68 -26.40
CA GLU A 788 37.64 -36.72 -25.36
C GLU A 788 36.76 -35.47 -25.40
N ALA A 789 37.37 -34.31 -25.61
CA ALA A 789 36.65 -33.05 -25.72
C ALA A 789 35.68 -33.05 -26.92
N GLU A 790 36.15 -33.50 -28.09
CA GLU A 790 35.33 -33.57 -29.29
C GLU A 790 34.15 -34.54 -29.15
N ASN A 791 34.32 -35.66 -28.46
CA ASN A 791 33.22 -36.58 -28.15
C ASN A 791 32.13 -35.90 -27.29
N TYR A 792 32.52 -35.15 -26.23
CA TYR A 792 31.57 -34.39 -25.43
C TYR A 792 30.88 -33.27 -26.24
N PHE A 793 31.62 -32.57 -27.08
CA PHE A 793 31.05 -31.49 -27.92
C PHE A 793 30.07 -32.06 -28.97
N SER A 794 30.33 -33.21 -29.53
CA SER A 794 29.43 -33.89 -30.47
C SER A 794 28.11 -34.25 -29.79
N GLN A 795 28.16 -34.83 -28.59
CA GLN A 795 26.97 -35.16 -27.81
C GLN A 795 26.19 -33.87 -27.41
N ALA A 796 26.87 -32.79 -26.99
CA ALA A 796 26.26 -31.53 -26.68
C ALA A 796 25.48 -30.92 -27.86
N SER A 797 26.08 -31.01 -29.09
CA SER A 797 25.42 -30.51 -30.30
C SER A 797 24.09 -31.25 -30.59
N VAL A 798 24.05 -32.59 -30.39
CA VAL A 798 22.82 -33.39 -30.54
C VAL A 798 21.75 -32.89 -29.56
N CYS A 799 22.10 -32.72 -28.28
CA CYS A 799 21.16 -32.24 -27.25
C CYS A 799 20.56 -30.85 -27.58
N PHE A 800 21.36 -29.92 -28.09
CA PHE A 800 20.86 -28.58 -28.46
C PHE A 800 19.98 -28.62 -29.73
N LYS A 801 20.24 -29.51 -30.66
CA LYS A 801 19.40 -29.74 -31.86
C LYS A 801 18.03 -30.31 -31.49
N GLU A 802 17.99 -31.31 -30.62
CA GLU A 802 16.75 -31.92 -30.12
C GLU A 802 15.81 -30.90 -29.45
N THR A 803 16.35 -29.89 -28.82
CA THR A 803 15.56 -28.84 -28.13
C THR A 803 15.22 -27.63 -28.98
N ASN A 804 15.61 -27.60 -30.26
CA ASN A 804 15.52 -26.41 -31.12
C ASN A 804 16.13 -25.16 -30.47
N SER A 805 17.11 -25.34 -29.59
CA SER A 805 17.77 -24.26 -28.85
C SER A 805 18.82 -23.59 -29.73
N TRP A 806 18.38 -22.97 -30.82
CA TRP A 806 19.26 -22.40 -31.87
C TRP A 806 20.27 -21.38 -31.35
N SER A 807 19.83 -20.47 -30.44
CA SER A 807 20.74 -19.52 -29.79
C SER A 807 21.85 -20.21 -29.00
N SER A 808 21.51 -21.25 -28.22
CA SER A 808 22.47 -22.02 -27.45
C SER A 808 23.43 -22.79 -28.37
N LEU A 809 22.91 -23.33 -29.47
CA LEU A 809 23.71 -24.08 -30.47
C LEU A 809 24.69 -23.15 -31.23
N ILE A 810 24.27 -21.92 -31.56
CA ILE A 810 25.19 -20.93 -32.17
C ILE A 810 26.30 -20.58 -31.18
N GLN A 811 25.94 -20.25 -29.93
CA GLN A 811 26.92 -19.89 -28.91
C GLN A 811 27.89 -21.04 -28.63
N PHE A 812 27.40 -22.25 -28.59
CA PHE A 812 28.19 -23.45 -28.47
C PHE A 812 29.17 -23.58 -29.67
N ASN A 813 28.68 -23.54 -30.91
CA ASN A 813 29.51 -23.67 -32.12
C ASN A 813 30.59 -22.57 -32.16
N MET A 814 30.27 -21.35 -31.83
CA MET A 814 31.22 -20.23 -31.76
C MET A 814 32.29 -20.46 -30.69
N THR A 815 31.90 -20.98 -29.52
CA THR A 815 32.83 -21.28 -28.43
C THR A 815 33.79 -22.38 -28.81
N VAL A 816 33.29 -23.48 -29.38
CA VAL A 816 34.13 -24.61 -29.84
C VAL A 816 35.03 -24.18 -30.99
N ALA A 817 34.51 -23.44 -31.98
CA ALA A 817 35.33 -22.92 -33.07
C ALA A 817 36.52 -22.07 -32.52
N ARG A 818 36.26 -21.17 -31.59
CA ARG A 818 37.31 -20.39 -30.94
C ARG A 818 38.37 -21.25 -30.26
N MET A 819 37.97 -22.35 -29.65
CA MET A 819 38.92 -23.26 -29.02
C MET A 819 39.75 -24.06 -30.06
N GLN A 820 39.14 -24.53 -31.12
CA GLN A 820 39.80 -25.30 -32.16
C GLN A 820 40.88 -24.48 -32.90
N ILE A 821 40.58 -23.21 -33.22
CA ILE A 821 41.56 -22.33 -33.87
C ILE A 821 42.80 -22.05 -33.00
N LEU A 822 42.60 -21.93 -31.65
CA LEU A 822 43.70 -21.66 -30.72
C LEU A 822 44.73 -22.82 -30.64
N VAL A 823 44.33 -24.04 -31.05
CA VAL A 823 45.21 -25.22 -31.05
C VAL A 823 45.56 -25.66 -32.45
N GLY A 824 45.27 -24.84 -33.48
CA GLY A 824 45.66 -25.11 -34.87
C GLY A 824 44.83 -26.18 -35.60
N ARG A 825 43.62 -26.51 -35.10
CA ARG A 825 42.68 -27.43 -35.75
C ARG A 825 41.72 -26.67 -36.66
N PHE A 826 42.21 -26.29 -37.84
CA PHE A 826 41.50 -25.38 -38.76
C PHE A 826 40.28 -26.05 -39.41
N ASP A 827 40.34 -27.35 -39.71
CA ASP A 827 39.20 -28.05 -40.31
C ASP A 827 37.99 -28.10 -39.39
N GLU A 828 38.19 -28.40 -38.11
CA GLU A 828 37.18 -28.37 -37.10
C GLU A 828 36.66 -26.95 -36.82
N PHE A 829 37.54 -25.98 -36.82
CA PHE A 829 37.14 -24.55 -36.73
C PHE A 829 36.17 -24.18 -37.84
N ASP A 830 36.50 -24.51 -39.11
CA ASP A 830 35.67 -24.17 -40.27
C ASP A 830 34.32 -24.89 -40.21
N ARG A 831 34.28 -26.14 -39.73
CA ARG A 831 33.07 -26.90 -39.54
C ARG A 831 32.11 -26.20 -38.54
N TYR A 832 32.58 -25.90 -37.31
CA TYR A 832 31.76 -25.28 -36.31
C TYR A 832 31.30 -23.86 -36.68
N LEU A 833 32.16 -23.10 -37.34
CA LEU A 833 31.84 -21.75 -37.80
C LEU A 833 30.80 -21.75 -38.93
N LYS A 834 30.90 -22.75 -39.84
CA LYS A 834 29.92 -22.98 -40.89
C LYS A 834 28.55 -23.35 -40.32
N ASP A 835 28.50 -24.28 -39.37
CA ASP A 835 27.25 -24.66 -38.69
C ASP A 835 26.60 -23.44 -37.98
N ALA A 836 27.42 -22.63 -37.31
CA ALA A 836 26.92 -21.41 -36.67
C ALA A 836 26.32 -20.40 -37.65
N ARG A 837 26.97 -20.27 -38.84
CA ARG A 837 26.50 -19.38 -39.91
C ARG A 837 25.21 -19.86 -40.55
N GLU A 838 25.08 -21.18 -40.78
CA GLU A 838 23.87 -21.78 -41.36
C GLU A 838 22.68 -21.55 -40.45
N ILE A 839 22.83 -21.80 -39.14
CA ILE A 839 21.78 -21.57 -38.17
C ILE A 839 21.44 -20.06 -38.05
N ALA A 840 22.43 -19.17 -38.06
CA ALA A 840 22.20 -17.72 -38.01
C ALA A 840 21.41 -17.23 -39.23
N ARG A 841 21.67 -17.80 -40.41
CA ARG A 841 20.94 -17.49 -41.65
C ARG A 841 19.48 -17.93 -41.56
N ASP A 842 19.21 -19.11 -41.01
CA ASP A 842 17.85 -19.61 -40.81
C ASP A 842 17.06 -18.75 -39.83
N LEU A 843 17.76 -18.04 -38.92
CA LEU A 843 17.18 -17.07 -37.97
C LEU A 843 17.09 -15.64 -38.55
N GLY A 844 17.41 -15.42 -39.82
CA GLY A 844 17.35 -14.09 -40.47
C GLY A 844 18.59 -13.21 -40.23
N ASP A 845 19.76 -13.82 -40.09
CA ASP A 845 21.05 -13.15 -39.92
C ASP A 845 21.11 -12.09 -38.80
N PRO A 846 20.86 -12.45 -37.54
CA PRO A 846 20.89 -11.49 -36.42
C PRO A 846 22.23 -10.76 -36.39
N LYS A 847 22.19 -9.41 -36.45
CA LYS A 847 23.37 -8.56 -36.61
C LYS A 847 24.51 -8.84 -35.62
N PRO A 848 24.23 -9.01 -34.28
CA PRO A 848 25.29 -9.31 -33.30
C PRO A 848 25.99 -10.66 -33.57
N ILE A 849 25.24 -11.66 -34.01
CA ILE A 849 25.80 -12.99 -34.32
C ILE A 849 26.68 -12.93 -35.56
N MET A 850 26.22 -12.24 -36.58
CA MET A 850 26.98 -12.06 -37.81
C MET A 850 28.27 -11.27 -37.62
N GLU A 851 28.25 -10.26 -36.72
CA GLU A 851 29.45 -9.52 -36.33
C GLU A 851 30.44 -10.44 -35.58
N ALA A 852 29.97 -11.30 -34.68
CA ALA A 852 30.82 -12.24 -33.96
C ALA A 852 31.43 -13.30 -34.91
N ILE A 853 30.68 -13.80 -35.87
CA ILE A 853 31.19 -14.73 -36.89
C ILE A 853 32.31 -14.08 -37.73
N ARG A 854 32.10 -12.85 -38.20
CA ARG A 854 33.14 -12.08 -38.94
C ARG A 854 34.40 -11.84 -38.12
N ALA A 855 34.22 -11.55 -36.80
CA ALA A 855 35.38 -11.39 -35.92
C ALA A 855 36.20 -12.68 -35.79
N MET A 856 35.56 -13.82 -35.79
CA MET A 856 36.24 -15.13 -35.76
C MET A 856 36.97 -15.46 -37.08
N GLU A 857 36.38 -15.10 -38.20
CA GLU A 857 37.03 -15.24 -39.53
C GLU A 857 38.30 -14.35 -39.61
N LYS A 858 38.18 -13.12 -39.15
CA LYS A 858 39.35 -12.22 -39.10
C LYS A 858 40.43 -12.79 -38.18
N LEU A 859 40.08 -13.39 -37.05
CA LEU A 859 41.05 -14.03 -36.17
C LEU A 859 41.79 -15.19 -36.86
N LYS A 860 41.09 -16.01 -37.69
CA LYS A 860 41.71 -17.06 -38.51
C LYS A 860 42.73 -16.45 -39.47
N ASP A 861 42.35 -15.42 -40.24
CA ASP A 861 43.24 -14.74 -41.20
C ASP A 861 44.48 -14.17 -40.53
N GLU A 862 44.38 -13.70 -39.27
CA GLU A 862 45.51 -13.19 -38.49
C GLU A 862 46.44 -14.31 -38.01
N ILE A 863 45.93 -15.48 -37.70
CA ILE A 863 46.70 -16.66 -37.28
C ILE A 863 47.38 -17.31 -38.48
N ASP A 864 46.68 -17.45 -39.62
CA ASP A 864 47.23 -18.01 -40.87
C ASP A 864 48.36 -17.19 -41.45
N LYS A 865 48.43 -15.89 -41.13
CA LYS A 865 49.52 -14.99 -41.56
C LYS A 865 50.75 -15.03 -40.64
N LYS A 866 50.68 -15.70 -39.51
CA LYS A 866 51.77 -15.87 -38.55
C LYS A 866 52.40 -17.23 -38.65
#